data_a081c292bb37da9903cb2e5761a297ba
#
_entry.id   a081c292bb37da9903cb2e5761a297ba
#
_cell.length_a   1.000
_cell.length_b   1.000
_cell.length_c   1.000
_cell.angle_alpha   90.00
_cell.angle_beta   90.00
_cell.angle_gamma   90.00
#
_symmetry.space_group_name_H-M   'P 1'
#
loop_
_entity.id
_entity.type
_entity.pdbx_description
1 polymer ?
#
loop_
_entity_poly.entity_id
_entity_poly.type
_entity_poly.pdbx_seq_one_letter_code
_entity_poly.pdbx_strand_id
1 'polypeptide(L)'
;MIRAFQWDLARQVERLDFLKALLPRYGAWGYEELYLHLEDSVHYPSLPGIGRDDAYSYQELGELVLCAAQNGIRVVPIVNLLGHTQYLIKHPAWRDLNELRDARGRALEHGQLCPLHPRTLEVAELLLRDMVPYCTAGKVHVGLDESFHLGQCPRCREEVARLGLAVHFAGHVKRLHALCSRLNLQLGLWADMLYFVPESIPQLPRGITAYDWYYYPFAQKPRVELLNFAERDLHPALKRQGIAYYGCPMNGAFRHEPLPVFGDRLGNIRSWWQRCQAVKADGLLVTSWESSRLALETTTVVDAAAASLWLEAEVDDATALLAAGLRRRFPSKHTRTQARLLLAADERAFAGYARWQINDRWDVFAGNEGLKSYVTEERFFARILLGSWPKAFAASLAFRLYLARRDVFVRNAARQVFKWRRLLVKNDSTGAVDGIRLAAQSAGKFAQELRAGRTAARAMWNRTRDPEVFGQNDAMLAVDEQRLAEWRGWLKLAARQPLLVWQVTPVCGAWQLQFMVHNFAPAVQRVVVEQQEADGSWRELAGRFTIEFRAAAARPRSNFKREFTVPVTSPDNRLRIAVRGTGQVAVSQVQLTDGLAVHRAQVYRRKHTLGPKAGPHVQLPGLDWQKNRSALPLRFDG
;
A
#
# COMPACT_ATOMS: atom_id res chain seq x y z
N MET A 1 -30.86 -0.53 2.19
CA MET A 1 -29.39 -0.63 2.08
C MET A 1 -28.83 0.79 2.00
N ILE A 2 -28.01 1.18 2.97
CA ILE A 2 -27.38 2.51 3.05
C ILE A 2 -26.29 2.60 1.98
N ARG A 3 -26.18 3.77 1.35
CA ARG A 3 -25.16 4.08 0.33
C ARG A 3 -24.16 5.04 0.96
N ALA A 4 -22.96 4.53 1.21
CA ALA A 4 -21.94 5.26 1.94
C ALA A 4 -20.66 5.44 1.12
N PHE A 5 -19.89 6.45 1.46
CA PHE A 5 -18.57 6.71 0.89
C PHE A 5 -17.59 7.10 2.00
N GLN A 6 -16.31 6.89 1.72
CA GLN A 6 -15.23 7.22 2.65
C GLN A 6 -14.30 8.25 2.03
N TRP A 7 -13.80 9.15 2.85
CA TRP A 7 -12.61 9.97 2.57
C TRP A 7 -11.47 9.55 3.48
N ASP A 8 -10.34 9.20 2.88
CA ASP A 8 -9.10 8.91 3.61
C ASP A 8 -8.30 10.20 3.79
N LEU A 9 -8.56 10.91 4.87
CA LEU A 9 -7.88 12.15 5.22
C LEU A 9 -6.61 11.90 6.06
N ALA A 10 -6.40 10.66 6.50
CA ALA A 10 -5.23 10.27 7.26
C ALA A 10 -3.94 10.29 6.43
N ARG A 11 -4.01 9.90 5.16
CA ARG A 11 -2.84 9.88 4.27
C ARG A 11 -2.57 11.20 3.61
N GLN A 12 -3.61 12.00 3.38
CA GLN A 12 -3.52 13.33 2.80
C GLN A 12 -4.64 14.22 3.33
N VAL A 13 -4.30 15.44 3.74
CA VAL A 13 -5.26 16.44 4.21
C VAL A 13 -5.70 17.30 3.04
N GLU A 14 -6.98 17.21 2.69
CA GLU A 14 -7.58 18.05 1.66
C GLU A 14 -8.04 19.38 2.30
N ARG A 15 -8.04 20.48 1.56
CA ARG A 15 -8.55 21.74 2.10
C ARG A 15 -10.04 21.64 2.43
N LEU A 16 -10.43 22.24 3.52
CA LEU A 16 -11.80 22.21 4.03
C LEU A 16 -12.82 22.77 3.02
N ASP A 17 -12.48 23.88 2.35
CA ASP A 17 -13.32 24.50 1.31
C ASP A 17 -13.60 23.54 0.15
N PHE A 18 -12.58 22.76 -0.26
CA PHE A 18 -12.73 21.76 -1.29
C PHE A 18 -13.66 20.61 -0.87
N LEU A 19 -13.49 20.08 0.35
CA LEU A 19 -14.35 19.02 0.88
C LEU A 19 -15.80 19.49 1.03
N LYS A 20 -16.01 20.68 1.59
CA LYS A 20 -17.34 21.28 1.74
C LYS A 20 -18.03 21.49 0.38
N ALA A 21 -17.29 21.87 -0.66
CA ALA A 21 -17.83 22.03 -2.02
C ALA A 21 -18.21 20.70 -2.70
N LEU A 22 -17.73 19.55 -2.19
CA LEU A 22 -18.10 18.22 -2.70
C LEU A 22 -19.43 17.71 -2.10
N LEU A 23 -19.74 18.00 -0.85
CA LEU A 23 -20.86 17.42 -0.11
C LEU A 23 -22.22 17.61 -0.80
N PRO A 24 -22.58 18.78 -1.38
CA PRO A 24 -23.81 18.93 -2.15
C PRO A 24 -23.92 17.95 -3.33
N ARG A 25 -22.78 17.61 -3.95
CA ARG A 25 -22.73 16.66 -5.05
C ARG A 25 -22.97 15.24 -4.56
N TYR A 26 -22.34 14.83 -3.46
CA TYR A 26 -22.53 13.51 -2.88
C TYR A 26 -23.98 13.30 -2.41
N GLY A 27 -24.60 14.32 -1.80
CA GLY A 27 -26.03 14.29 -1.49
C GLY A 27 -26.89 14.13 -2.75
N ALA A 28 -26.62 14.91 -3.81
CA ALA A 28 -27.31 14.79 -5.09
C ALA A 28 -27.07 13.44 -5.81
N TRP A 29 -25.93 12.77 -5.53
CA TRP A 29 -25.65 11.41 -6.02
C TRP A 29 -26.33 10.33 -5.18
N GLY A 30 -27.07 10.71 -4.12
CA GLY A 30 -27.82 9.80 -3.28
C GLY A 30 -27.00 9.06 -2.24
N TYR A 31 -25.83 9.55 -1.87
CA TYR A 31 -25.09 9.04 -0.72
C TYR A 31 -25.70 9.54 0.59
N GLU A 32 -25.71 8.70 1.61
CA GLU A 32 -26.39 8.90 2.89
C GLU A 32 -25.45 8.98 4.09
N GLU A 33 -24.28 8.33 3.99
CA GLU A 33 -23.28 8.32 5.06
C GLU A 33 -21.88 8.61 4.52
N LEU A 34 -21.13 9.46 5.26
CA LEU A 34 -19.72 9.76 5.02
C LEU A 34 -18.87 9.15 6.14
N TYR A 35 -17.94 8.31 5.77
CA TYR A 35 -16.92 7.76 6.66
C TYR A 35 -15.65 8.60 6.58
N LEU A 36 -15.22 9.17 7.71
CA LEU A 36 -14.01 10.00 7.79
C LEU A 36 -12.88 9.22 8.45
N HIS A 37 -11.88 8.86 7.69
CA HIS A 37 -10.66 8.23 8.20
C HIS A 37 -9.63 9.32 8.52
N LEU A 38 -9.35 9.54 9.80
CA LEU A 38 -8.68 10.74 10.29
C LEU A 38 -7.26 10.46 10.81
N GLU A 39 -7.05 9.44 11.65
CA GLU A 39 -5.78 9.21 12.38
C GLU A 39 -5.25 10.51 13.02
N ASP A 40 -4.07 11.00 12.59
CA ASP A 40 -3.45 12.24 13.06
C ASP A 40 -3.75 13.47 12.17
N SER A 41 -4.77 13.39 11.32
CA SER A 41 -5.21 14.53 10.50
C SER A 41 -6.19 15.48 11.21
N VAL A 42 -6.38 15.30 12.51
CA VAL A 42 -7.19 16.18 13.35
C VAL A 42 -6.50 16.42 14.69
N HIS A 43 -6.63 17.64 15.24
CA HIS A 43 -6.15 17.97 16.58
C HIS A 43 -7.19 17.56 17.61
N TYR A 44 -6.94 16.44 18.29
CA TYR A 44 -7.82 15.91 19.34
C TYR A 44 -7.68 16.74 20.61
N PRO A 45 -8.78 17.29 21.18
CA PRO A 45 -8.72 18.07 22.43
C PRO A 45 -8.14 17.29 23.61
N SER A 46 -8.51 16.00 23.73
CA SER A 46 -8.08 15.14 24.84
C SER A 46 -6.67 14.58 24.68
N LEU A 47 -6.06 14.66 23.50
CA LEU A 47 -4.74 14.11 23.17
C LEU A 47 -3.89 15.16 22.44
N PRO A 48 -3.51 16.25 23.11
CA PRO A 48 -2.73 17.32 22.47
C PRO A 48 -1.40 16.78 21.94
N GLY A 49 -1.00 17.24 20.76
CA GLY A 49 0.26 16.85 20.10
C GLY A 49 0.16 15.61 19.22
N ILE A 50 -1.00 14.97 19.08
CA ILE A 50 -1.19 13.87 18.13
C ILE A 50 -1.34 14.40 16.69
N GLY A 51 -2.07 15.50 16.49
CA GLY A 51 -2.30 16.08 15.16
C GLY A 51 -1.01 16.51 14.45
N ARG A 52 -0.97 16.28 13.12
CA ARG A 52 0.10 16.77 12.25
C ARG A 52 0.02 18.28 12.07
N ASP A 53 1.07 18.88 11.51
CA ASP A 53 1.10 20.33 11.24
C ASP A 53 -0.01 20.79 10.27
N ASP A 54 -0.44 19.92 9.35
CA ASP A 54 -1.51 20.16 8.38
C ASP A 54 -2.88 19.60 8.82
N ALA A 55 -3.01 19.17 10.09
CA ALA A 55 -4.24 18.59 10.62
C ALA A 55 -5.35 19.64 10.75
N TYR A 56 -6.59 19.19 10.57
CA TYR A 56 -7.76 20.01 10.86
C TYR A 56 -7.82 20.37 12.35
N SER A 57 -8.19 21.58 12.64
CA SER A 57 -8.67 21.92 13.97
C SER A 57 -9.97 21.18 14.27
N TYR A 58 -10.25 20.99 15.56
CA TYR A 58 -11.49 20.36 16.00
C TYR A 58 -12.74 21.13 15.52
N GLN A 59 -12.65 22.47 15.44
CA GLN A 59 -13.72 23.30 14.90
C GLN A 59 -13.94 23.08 13.39
N GLU A 60 -12.88 23.02 12.59
CA GLU A 60 -12.96 22.77 11.14
C GLU A 60 -13.61 21.44 10.83
N LEU A 61 -13.32 20.40 11.63
CA LEU A 61 -14.01 19.12 11.53
C LEU A 61 -15.52 19.28 11.80
N GLY A 62 -15.89 20.08 12.82
CA GLY A 62 -17.29 20.41 13.12
C GLY A 62 -17.99 21.11 11.95
N GLU A 63 -17.32 22.04 11.29
CA GLU A 63 -17.86 22.73 10.11
C GLU A 63 -18.09 21.76 8.94
N LEU A 64 -17.20 20.79 8.73
CA LEU A 64 -17.36 19.75 7.71
C LEU A 64 -18.59 18.88 8.01
N VAL A 65 -18.74 18.45 9.27
CA VAL A 65 -19.86 17.61 9.72
C VAL A 65 -21.19 18.35 9.58
N LEU A 66 -21.24 19.63 9.96
CA LEU A 66 -22.43 20.48 9.79
C LEU A 66 -22.78 20.62 8.29
N CYS A 67 -21.80 20.85 7.43
CA CYS A 67 -22.01 20.92 5.99
C CYS A 67 -22.54 19.58 5.42
N ALA A 68 -22.05 18.45 5.91
CA ALA A 68 -22.56 17.13 5.54
C ALA A 68 -24.04 16.98 5.91
N ALA A 69 -24.41 17.33 7.15
CA ALA A 69 -25.79 17.27 7.64
C ALA A 69 -26.74 18.16 6.80
N GLN A 70 -26.33 19.37 6.43
CA GLN A 70 -27.09 20.27 5.54
C GLN A 70 -27.35 19.66 4.16
N ASN A 71 -26.57 18.68 3.75
CA ASN A 71 -26.73 17.96 2.48
C ASN A 71 -27.33 16.56 2.65
N GLY A 72 -27.95 16.26 3.80
CA GLY A 72 -28.59 14.98 4.09
C GLY A 72 -27.61 13.82 4.32
N ILE A 73 -26.34 14.12 4.58
CA ILE A 73 -25.29 13.13 4.78
C ILE A 73 -24.94 13.05 6.28
N ARG A 74 -25.04 11.85 6.84
CA ARG A 74 -24.62 11.56 8.22
C ARG A 74 -23.16 11.15 8.24
N VAL A 75 -22.44 11.49 9.30
CA VAL A 75 -20.99 11.23 9.42
C VAL A 75 -20.71 10.09 10.40
N VAL A 76 -19.75 9.25 10.03
CA VAL A 76 -19.20 8.15 10.84
C VAL A 76 -17.67 8.32 10.88
N PRO A 77 -17.09 8.80 11.99
CA PRO A 77 -15.63 8.80 12.15
C PRO A 77 -15.06 7.39 12.19
N ILE A 78 -13.89 7.19 11.56
CA ILE A 78 -13.07 5.99 11.70
C ILE A 78 -11.92 6.31 12.65
N VAL A 79 -11.90 5.64 13.79
CA VAL A 79 -10.89 5.78 14.86
C VAL A 79 -10.20 4.43 15.02
N ASN A 80 -8.99 4.29 14.50
CA ASN A 80 -8.24 3.04 14.57
C ASN A 80 -7.79 2.76 16.02
N LEU A 81 -8.26 1.63 16.60
CA LEU A 81 -8.03 1.27 18.00
C LEU A 81 -7.35 -0.10 18.19
N LEU A 82 -6.69 -0.64 17.15
CA LEU A 82 -5.85 -1.84 17.23
C LEU A 82 -4.77 -1.83 16.14
N GLY A 83 -5.08 -2.25 14.89
CA GLY A 83 -4.25 -2.05 13.73
C GLY A 83 -4.19 -0.58 13.32
N HIS A 84 -3.24 -0.20 12.48
CA HIS A 84 -3.09 1.17 11.96
C HIS A 84 -3.02 2.28 13.01
N THR A 85 -2.43 1.97 14.16
CA THR A 85 -2.31 2.92 15.29
C THR A 85 -0.93 3.59 15.39
N GLN A 86 -0.19 3.62 14.28
CA GLN A 86 1.11 4.30 14.19
C GLN A 86 1.00 5.79 14.50
N TYR A 87 -0.14 6.39 14.22
CA TYR A 87 -0.42 7.79 14.55
C TYR A 87 -0.32 8.08 16.05
N LEU A 88 -0.58 7.10 16.93
CA LEU A 88 -0.38 7.18 18.37
C LEU A 88 1.03 6.75 18.77
N ILE A 89 1.43 5.53 18.42
CA ILE A 89 2.66 4.90 18.95
C ILE A 89 3.95 5.55 18.46
N LYS A 90 3.93 6.33 17.37
CA LYS A 90 5.08 7.13 16.95
C LYS A 90 5.45 8.21 17.98
N HIS A 91 4.49 8.66 18.78
CA HIS A 91 4.71 9.67 19.81
C HIS A 91 5.29 9.03 21.08
N PRO A 92 6.38 9.60 21.67
CA PRO A 92 7.02 9.04 22.85
C PRO A 92 6.06 8.82 24.04
N ALA A 93 5.10 9.72 24.25
CA ALA A 93 4.12 9.64 25.36
C ALA A 93 3.18 8.43 25.26
N TRP A 94 2.93 7.92 24.03
CA TRP A 94 1.99 6.84 23.76
C TRP A 94 2.67 5.56 23.22
N ARG A 95 3.99 5.61 23.02
CA ARG A 95 4.77 4.50 22.45
C ARG A 95 4.64 3.21 23.26
N ASP A 96 4.52 3.31 24.59
CA ASP A 96 4.39 2.13 25.44
C ASP A 96 3.08 1.35 25.25
N LEU A 97 2.08 1.92 24.59
CA LEU A 97 0.88 1.22 24.17
C LEU A 97 1.12 0.16 23.09
N ASN A 98 2.32 0.12 22.50
CA ASN A 98 2.65 -0.76 21.38
C ASN A 98 2.68 -2.24 21.80
N GLU A 99 2.11 -3.09 20.95
CA GLU A 99 2.21 -4.54 21.05
C GLU A 99 3.63 -5.05 20.76
N LEU A 100 4.37 -4.35 19.88
CA LEU A 100 5.72 -4.76 19.50
C LEU A 100 6.78 -4.22 20.47
N ARG A 101 7.66 -5.14 20.91
CA ARG A 101 8.74 -4.87 21.82
C ARG A 101 10.07 -5.39 21.29
N ASP A 102 11.15 -4.69 21.57
CA ASP A 102 12.52 -5.19 21.29
C ASP A 102 12.92 -6.31 22.26
N ALA A 103 14.11 -6.86 22.07
CA ALA A 103 14.65 -7.92 22.94
C ALA A 103 14.83 -7.51 24.42
N ARG A 104 14.85 -6.21 24.70
CA ARG A 104 14.94 -5.64 26.05
C ARG A 104 13.58 -5.26 26.63
N GLY A 105 12.47 -5.57 25.93
CA GLY A 105 11.11 -5.25 26.34
C GLY A 105 10.67 -3.81 26.08
N ARG A 106 11.47 -2.99 25.41
CA ARG A 106 11.13 -1.59 25.08
C ARG A 106 10.20 -1.57 23.87
N ALA A 107 9.19 -0.70 23.91
CA ALA A 107 8.27 -0.52 22.82
C ALA A 107 8.96 0.03 21.55
N LEU A 108 8.64 -0.55 20.40
CA LEU A 108 9.13 -0.10 19.09
C LEU A 108 8.37 1.15 18.63
N GLU A 109 8.90 1.86 17.63
CA GLU A 109 8.26 3.06 17.05
C GLU A 109 7.20 2.70 15.98
N HIS A 110 7.10 1.45 15.60
CA HIS A 110 6.14 0.91 14.64
C HIS A 110 5.44 -0.30 15.24
N GLY A 111 4.24 -0.58 14.77
CA GLY A 111 3.44 -1.71 15.26
C GLY A 111 1.97 -1.35 15.40
N GLN A 112 1.33 -1.82 16.44
CA GLN A 112 -0.08 -1.61 16.73
C GLN A 112 -0.32 -1.52 18.25
N LEU A 113 -1.51 -1.07 18.64
CA LEU A 113 -1.90 -1.06 20.06
C LEU A 113 -1.92 -2.47 20.66
N CYS A 114 -1.49 -2.55 21.92
CA CYS A 114 -1.63 -3.75 22.74
C CYS A 114 -3.03 -3.77 23.39
N PRO A 115 -3.89 -4.75 23.11
CA PRO A 115 -5.24 -4.82 23.68
C PRO A 115 -5.27 -4.91 25.20
N LEU A 116 -4.22 -5.45 25.81
CA LEU A 116 -4.11 -5.66 27.27
C LEU A 116 -3.26 -4.62 27.99
N HIS A 117 -2.78 -3.60 27.29
CA HIS A 117 -2.08 -2.53 27.98
C HIS A 117 -3.09 -1.74 28.85
N PRO A 118 -2.78 -1.45 30.13
CA PRO A 118 -3.73 -0.83 31.06
C PRO A 118 -4.36 0.47 30.54
N ARG A 119 -3.56 1.27 29.82
CA ARG A 119 -4.00 2.56 29.27
C ARG A 119 -4.67 2.48 27.90
N THR A 120 -4.75 1.31 27.27
CA THR A 120 -5.34 1.22 25.91
C THR A 120 -6.80 1.63 25.89
N LEU A 121 -7.59 1.21 26.88
CA LEU A 121 -9.01 1.59 26.95
C LEU A 121 -9.20 3.05 27.39
N GLU A 122 -8.31 3.58 28.22
CA GLU A 122 -8.29 5.01 28.57
C GLU A 122 -8.12 5.87 27.32
N VAL A 123 -7.09 5.61 26.52
CA VAL A 123 -6.83 6.35 25.28
C VAL A 123 -7.96 6.15 24.26
N ALA A 124 -8.49 4.93 24.16
CA ALA A 124 -9.65 4.66 23.30
C ALA A 124 -10.88 5.50 23.73
N GLU A 125 -11.14 5.61 25.04
CA GLU A 125 -12.24 6.42 25.56
C GLU A 125 -12.05 7.90 25.26
N LEU A 126 -10.84 8.44 25.43
CA LEU A 126 -10.53 9.85 25.13
C LEU A 126 -10.81 10.15 23.65
N LEU A 127 -10.26 9.33 22.73
CA LEU A 127 -10.49 9.48 21.29
C LEU A 127 -11.97 9.37 20.90
N LEU A 128 -12.66 8.38 21.46
CA LEU A 128 -14.09 8.19 21.16
C LEU A 128 -14.94 9.36 21.70
N ARG A 129 -14.65 9.89 22.90
CA ARG A 129 -15.34 11.07 23.45
C ARG A 129 -15.15 12.29 22.58
N ASP A 130 -13.94 12.54 22.09
CA ASP A 130 -13.67 13.63 21.16
C ASP A 130 -14.46 13.49 19.85
N MET A 131 -14.75 12.26 19.42
CA MET A 131 -15.48 12.01 18.17
C MET A 131 -17.01 11.97 18.33
N VAL A 132 -17.56 11.81 19.55
CA VAL A 132 -19.01 11.75 19.78
C VAL A 132 -19.80 12.86 19.07
N PRO A 133 -19.40 14.16 19.12
CA PRO A 133 -20.14 15.23 18.46
C PRO A 133 -20.22 15.08 16.93
N TYR A 134 -19.31 14.30 16.35
CA TYR A 134 -19.19 14.09 14.91
C TYR A 134 -19.81 12.78 14.43
N CYS A 135 -20.26 11.92 15.35
CA CYS A 135 -20.93 10.66 15.05
C CYS A 135 -22.41 10.86 14.71
N THR A 136 -22.74 11.71 13.72
CA THR A 136 -24.13 12.08 13.41
C THR A 136 -24.99 10.92 12.88
N ALA A 137 -24.35 9.80 12.48
CA ALA A 137 -25.03 8.55 12.17
C ALA A 137 -25.34 7.67 13.41
N GLY A 138 -24.96 8.09 14.62
CA GLY A 138 -25.04 7.28 15.84
C GLY A 138 -24.05 6.09 15.83
N LYS A 139 -23.04 6.13 14.99
CA LYS A 139 -22.06 5.06 14.77
C LYS A 139 -20.63 5.60 14.86
N VAL A 140 -19.71 4.74 15.26
CA VAL A 140 -18.26 4.96 15.12
C VAL A 140 -17.62 3.68 14.56
N HIS A 141 -16.68 3.83 13.65
CA HIS A 141 -15.88 2.72 13.13
C HIS A 141 -14.54 2.68 13.86
N VAL A 142 -14.22 1.55 14.52
CA VAL A 142 -13.02 1.45 15.36
C VAL A 142 -11.81 0.82 14.66
N GLY A 143 -11.86 0.64 13.35
CA GLY A 143 -10.80 0.03 12.55
C GLY A 143 -10.67 -1.46 12.82
N LEU A 144 -9.57 -1.88 13.45
CA LEU A 144 -9.17 -3.23 13.84
C LEU A 144 -8.65 -4.10 12.69
N ASP A 145 -8.52 -3.55 11.49
CA ASP A 145 -7.96 -4.23 10.33
C ASP A 145 -6.45 -4.44 10.44
N GLU A 146 -5.98 -5.44 9.68
CA GLU A 146 -4.56 -5.79 9.53
C GLU A 146 -3.79 -5.88 10.86
N SER A 147 -4.45 -6.30 11.93
CA SER A 147 -3.89 -6.43 13.29
C SER A 147 -2.96 -7.64 13.41
N PHE A 148 -1.98 -7.76 12.51
CA PHE A 148 -1.11 -8.94 12.37
C PHE A 148 -0.11 -9.13 13.50
N HIS A 149 0.04 -8.14 14.39
CA HIS A 149 0.93 -8.22 15.55
C HIS A 149 0.21 -8.62 16.85
N LEU A 150 -1.04 -9.01 16.75
CA LEU A 150 -1.85 -9.41 17.89
C LEU A 150 -1.24 -10.62 18.63
N GLY A 151 -1.14 -10.56 19.95
CA GLY A 151 -0.60 -11.64 20.78
C GLY A 151 0.94 -11.69 20.85
N GLN A 152 1.66 -10.62 20.52
CA GLN A 152 3.13 -10.65 20.48
C GLN A 152 3.80 -10.12 21.74
N CYS A 153 3.22 -9.18 22.46
CA CYS A 153 3.80 -8.71 23.72
C CYS A 153 3.66 -9.79 24.82
N PRO A 154 4.46 -9.71 25.90
CA PRO A 154 4.41 -10.72 26.98
C PRO A 154 2.99 -10.92 27.56
N ARG A 155 2.25 -9.83 27.83
CA ARG A 155 0.89 -9.89 28.36
C ARG A 155 -0.08 -10.60 27.42
N CYS A 156 -0.10 -10.19 26.15
CA CYS A 156 -1.00 -10.77 25.15
C CYS A 156 -0.63 -12.21 24.82
N ARG A 157 0.67 -12.55 24.83
CA ARG A 157 1.16 -13.90 24.56
C ARG A 157 0.66 -14.89 25.62
N GLU A 158 0.69 -14.51 26.88
CA GLU A 158 0.20 -15.33 27.99
C GLU A 158 -1.32 -15.59 27.84
N GLU A 159 -2.09 -14.53 27.58
CA GLU A 159 -3.54 -14.67 27.38
C GLU A 159 -3.86 -15.51 26.14
N VAL A 160 -3.17 -15.29 25.02
CA VAL A 160 -3.36 -16.09 23.79
C VAL A 160 -2.97 -17.55 24.00
N ALA A 161 -1.91 -17.83 24.76
CA ALA A 161 -1.54 -19.20 25.09
C ALA A 161 -2.61 -19.91 25.92
N ARG A 162 -3.30 -19.18 26.78
CA ARG A 162 -4.33 -19.74 27.68
C ARG A 162 -5.71 -19.84 27.02
N LEU A 163 -6.12 -18.82 26.25
CA LEU A 163 -7.50 -18.68 25.75
C LEU A 163 -7.62 -18.83 24.22
N GLY A 164 -6.54 -18.75 23.51
CA GLY A 164 -6.52 -18.69 22.05
C GLY A 164 -6.72 -17.26 21.49
N LEU A 165 -6.28 -17.08 20.25
CA LEU A 165 -6.28 -15.78 19.59
C LEU A 165 -7.69 -15.25 19.32
N ALA A 166 -8.63 -16.13 19.00
CA ALA A 166 -10.03 -15.75 18.72
C ALA A 166 -10.70 -15.14 19.96
N VAL A 167 -10.49 -15.72 21.14
CA VAL A 167 -11.02 -15.20 22.41
C VAL A 167 -10.34 -13.86 22.75
N HIS A 168 -9.04 -13.77 22.55
CA HIS A 168 -8.26 -12.55 22.78
C HIS A 168 -8.76 -11.38 21.91
N PHE A 169 -8.94 -11.61 20.59
CA PHE A 169 -9.50 -10.62 19.68
C PHE A 169 -10.93 -10.22 20.06
N ALA A 170 -11.83 -11.21 20.25
CA ALA A 170 -13.21 -10.96 20.65
C ALA A 170 -13.30 -10.22 22.00
N GLY A 171 -12.39 -10.51 22.93
CA GLY A 171 -12.27 -9.81 24.21
C GLY A 171 -12.00 -8.31 24.03
N HIS A 172 -11.10 -7.94 23.11
CA HIS A 172 -10.86 -6.54 22.80
C HIS A 172 -12.09 -5.86 22.19
N VAL A 173 -12.73 -6.51 21.21
CA VAL A 173 -13.98 -5.99 20.60
C VAL A 173 -15.07 -5.78 21.65
N LYS A 174 -15.25 -6.72 22.59
CA LYS A 174 -16.23 -6.58 23.69
C LYS A 174 -15.94 -5.36 24.57
N ARG A 175 -14.68 -5.10 24.92
CA ARG A 175 -14.28 -3.94 25.72
C ARG A 175 -14.56 -2.64 24.98
N LEU A 176 -14.22 -2.55 23.68
CA LEU A 176 -14.54 -1.39 22.84
C LEU A 176 -16.05 -1.19 22.66
N HIS A 177 -16.79 -2.30 22.46
CA HIS A 177 -18.26 -2.25 22.37
C HIS A 177 -18.89 -1.70 23.66
N ALA A 178 -18.41 -2.09 24.83
CA ALA A 178 -18.88 -1.56 26.10
C ALA A 178 -18.60 -0.03 26.22
N LEU A 179 -17.44 0.43 25.73
CA LEU A 179 -17.13 1.86 25.64
C LEU A 179 -18.11 2.59 24.72
N CYS A 180 -18.27 2.10 23.49
CA CYS A 180 -19.17 2.72 22.50
C CYS A 180 -20.61 2.76 23.04
N SER A 181 -21.08 1.70 23.68
CA SER A 181 -22.43 1.63 24.27
C SER A 181 -22.64 2.70 25.35
N ARG A 182 -21.64 2.93 26.22
CA ARG A 182 -21.72 4.02 27.22
C ARG A 182 -21.79 5.42 26.59
N LEU A 183 -21.26 5.56 25.37
CA LEU A 183 -21.30 6.79 24.59
C LEU A 183 -22.51 6.86 23.64
N ASN A 184 -23.44 5.91 23.72
CA ASN A 184 -24.61 5.78 22.84
C ASN A 184 -24.21 5.65 21.35
N LEU A 185 -23.10 4.96 21.06
CA LEU A 185 -22.60 4.72 19.70
C LEU A 185 -22.68 3.24 19.34
N GLN A 186 -23.09 2.95 18.11
CA GLN A 186 -22.96 1.64 17.52
C GLN A 186 -21.52 1.44 17.02
N LEU A 187 -20.89 0.33 17.41
CA LEU A 187 -19.54 -0.02 16.99
C LEU A 187 -19.53 -0.65 15.59
N GLY A 188 -18.64 -0.18 14.74
CA GLY A 188 -18.28 -0.80 13.47
C GLY A 188 -16.81 -1.23 13.43
N LEU A 189 -16.50 -2.30 12.70
CA LEU A 189 -15.13 -2.81 12.52
C LEU A 189 -14.92 -3.39 11.12
N TRP A 190 -13.68 -3.36 10.62
CA TRP A 190 -13.30 -4.06 9.39
C TRP A 190 -13.32 -5.57 9.61
N ALA A 191 -13.79 -6.31 8.62
CA ALA A 191 -14.06 -7.74 8.76
C ALA A 191 -12.87 -8.65 8.43
N ASP A 192 -11.73 -8.12 7.98
CA ASP A 192 -10.58 -8.93 7.55
C ASP A 192 -10.03 -9.82 8.68
N MET A 193 -9.95 -9.32 9.91
CA MET A 193 -9.52 -10.14 11.04
C MET A 193 -10.47 -11.32 11.31
N LEU A 194 -11.73 -11.23 10.91
CA LEU A 194 -12.68 -12.34 11.03
C LEU A 194 -12.42 -13.47 10.02
N TYR A 195 -11.69 -13.19 8.95
CA TYR A 195 -11.17 -14.23 8.06
C TYR A 195 -10.00 -14.99 8.69
N PHE A 196 -9.16 -14.29 9.48
CA PHE A 196 -8.02 -14.90 10.17
C PHE A 196 -8.43 -15.68 11.41
N VAL A 197 -9.39 -15.17 12.17
CA VAL A 197 -9.89 -15.77 13.42
C VAL A 197 -11.41 -15.92 13.42
N PRO A 198 -11.98 -16.72 12.48
CA PRO A 198 -13.43 -16.84 12.32
C PRO A 198 -14.14 -17.41 13.55
N GLU A 199 -13.41 -18.13 14.42
CA GLU A 199 -13.91 -18.65 15.70
C GLU A 199 -14.24 -17.51 16.69
N SER A 200 -13.82 -16.28 16.40
CA SER A 200 -14.20 -15.10 17.18
C SER A 200 -15.65 -14.67 16.93
N ILE A 201 -16.21 -14.92 15.73
CA ILE A 201 -17.53 -14.42 15.33
C ILE A 201 -18.63 -14.77 16.33
N PRO A 202 -18.80 -16.03 16.80
CA PRO A 202 -19.83 -16.37 17.77
C PRO A 202 -19.66 -15.67 19.13
N GLN A 203 -18.47 -15.11 19.38
CA GLN A 203 -18.13 -14.45 20.65
C GLN A 203 -18.29 -12.92 20.57
N LEU A 204 -18.50 -12.37 19.38
CA LEU A 204 -18.67 -10.92 19.19
C LEU A 204 -20.01 -10.43 19.75
N PRO A 205 -20.10 -9.18 20.22
CA PRO A 205 -21.37 -8.57 20.61
C PRO A 205 -22.36 -8.53 19.45
N ARG A 206 -23.64 -8.63 19.74
CA ARG A 206 -24.71 -8.36 18.79
C ARG A 206 -24.84 -6.85 18.55
N GLY A 207 -25.45 -6.48 17.44
CA GLY A 207 -25.74 -5.09 17.12
C GLY A 207 -24.54 -4.26 16.67
N ILE A 208 -23.37 -4.87 16.50
CA ILE A 208 -22.22 -4.23 15.83
C ILE A 208 -22.35 -4.33 14.32
N THR A 209 -21.50 -3.59 13.57
CA THR A 209 -21.44 -3.64 12.11
C THR A 209 -20.09 -4.16 11.65
N ALA A 210 -20.08 -5.14 10.77
CA ALA A 210 -18.90 -5.66 10.08
C ALA A 210 -18.82 -5.09 8.66
N TYR A 211 -17.66 -4.51 8.33
CA TYR A 211 -17.36 -3.91 7.05
C TYR A 211 -16.41 -4.81 6.29
N ASP A 212 -16.95 -5.52 5.28
CA ASP A 212 -16.24 -6.55 4.52
C ASP A 212 -15.66 -5.97 3.24
N TRP A 213 -14.34 -5.87 3.17
CA TRP A 213 -13.64 -5.20 2.09
C TRP A 213 -12.95 -6.16 1.13
N TYR A 214 -13.05 -5.86 -0.16
CA TYR A 214 -12.33 -6.51 -1.25
C TYR A 214 -12.31 -5.60 -2.47
N TYR A 215 -11.15 -5.47 -3.14
CA TYR A 215 -10.89 -4.36 -4.05
C TYR A 215 -10.77 -4.74 -5.52
N TYR A 216 -11.22 -5.95 -5.89
CA TYR A 216 -11.21 -6.42 -7.28
C TYR A 216 -12.59 -6.90 -7.71
N PRO A 217 -12.92 -6.84 -9.05
CA PRO A 217 -14.10 -7.52 -9.56
C PRO A 217 -14.13 -9.00 -9.17
N PHE A 218 -15.26 -9.52 -8.73
CA PHE A 218 -15.35 -10.88 -8.17
C PHE A 218 -15.03 -11.98 -9.17
N ALA A 219 -15.34 -11.75 -10.46
CA ALA A 219 -15.01 -12.68 -11.53
C ALA A 219 -13.52 -12.68 -11.91
N GLN A 220 -12.74 -11.72 -11.42
CA GLN A 220 -11.32 -11.61 -11.73
C GLN A 220 -10.46 -12.24 -10.63
N LYS A 221 -9.42 -12.97 -11.05
CA LYS A 221 -8.40 -13.39 -10.12
C LYS A 221 -7.69 -12.17 -9.53
N PRO A 222 -7.56 -12.04 -8.19
CA PRO A 222 -6.94 -10.89 -7.59
C PRO A 222 -5.49 -10.77 -8.05
N ARG A 223 -5.06 -9.54 -8.34
CA ARG A 223 -3.70 -9.23 -8.76
C ARG A 223 -2.73 -9.18 -7.58
N VAL A 224 -3.27 -8.98 -6.39
CA VAL A 224 -2.59 -9.12 -5.10
C VAL A 224 -3.35 -10.19 -4.33
N GLU A 225 -2.63 -11.17 -3.78
CA GLU A 225 -3.23 -12.17 -2.92
C GLU A 225 -3.62 -11.48 -1.59
N LEU A 226 -4.91 -11.27 -1.42
CA LEU A 226 -5.53 -10.84 -0.18
C LEU A 226 -6.47 -11.95 0.26
N LEU A 227 -6.58 -12.17 1.56
CA LEU A 227 -7.68 -12.95 2.11
C LEU A 227 -8.98 -12.25 1.76
N ASN A 228 -9.91 -12.97 1.18
CA ASN A 228 -11.12 -12.39 0.68
C ASN A 228 -12.33 -13.30 0.87
N PHE A 229 -13.51 -12.72 0.73
CA PHE A 229 -14.78 -13.42 0.88
C PHE A 229 -14.97 -14.57 -0.14
N ALA A 230 -14.28 -14.58 -1.28
CA ALA A 230 -14.36 -15.67 -2.25
C ALA A 230 -13.79 -16.99 -1.71
N GLU A 231 -12.87 -16.93 -0.74
CA GLU A 231 -12.36 -18.10 -0.05
C GLU A 231 -13.28 -18.53 1.11
N ARG A 232 -13.96 -17.57 1.75
CA ARG A 232 -14.91 -17.83 2.83
C ARG A 232 -15.95 -16.71 2.91
N ASP A 233 -17.21 -17.04 2.73
CA ASP A 233 -18.31 -16.12 2.95
C ASP A 233 -18.60 -15.98 4.46
N LEU A 234 -18.32 -14.79 5.01
CA LEU A 234 -18.59 -14.49 6.42
C LEU A 234 -20.05 -14.12 6.67
N HIS A 235 -20.78 -13.63 5.67
CA HIS A 235 -22.12 -13.09 5.85
C HIS A 235 -23.10 -14.04 6.58
N PRO A 236 -23.16 -15.36 6.28
CA PRO A 236 -24.08 -16.25 7.00
C PRO A 236 -23.76 -16.37 8.49
N ALA A 237 -22.47 -16.33 8.86
CA ALA A 237 -22.05 -16.40 10.26
C ALA A 237 -22.35 -15.08 11.00
N LEU A 238 -22.07 -13.94 10.36
CA LEU A 238 -22.36 -12.61 10.90
C LEU A 238 -23.87 -12.41 11.11
N LYS A 239 -24.68 -12.82 10.14
CA LYS A 239 -26.15 -12.75 10.22
C LYS A 239 -26.71 -13.59 11.39
N ARG A 240 -26.21 -14.83 11.59
CA ARG A 240 -26.61 -15.65 12.73
C ARG A 240 -26.25 -15.00 14.07
N GLN A 241 -25.14 -14.27 14.12
CA GLN A 241 -24.70 -13.54 15.31
C GLN A 241 -25.46 -12.23 15.52
N GLY A 242 -26.28 -11.78 14.56
CA GLY A 242 -26.98 -10.49 14.63
C GLY A 242 -26.06 -9.30 14.43
N ILE A 243 -25.06 -9.46 13.57
CA ILE A 243 -24.08 -8.43 13.17
C ILE A 243 -24.50 -7.87 11.81
N ALA A 244 -24.65 -6.55 11.72
CA ALA A 244 -24.93 -5.85 10.47
C ALA A 244 -23.77 -6.00 9.49
N TYR A 245 -24.04 -6.00 8.18
CA TYR A 245 -23.07 -6.28 7.15
C TYR A 245 -23.03 -5.21 6.07
N TYR A 246 -21.85 -4.68 5.82
CA TYR A 246 -21.59 -3.75 4.73
C TYR A 246 -20.58 -4.36 3.76
N GLY A 247 -20.86 -4.25 2.45
CA GLY A 247 -19.89 -4.54 1.40
C GLY A 247 -19.03 -3.31 1.11
N CYS A 248 -17.71 -3.48 1.02
CA CYS A 248 -16.77 -2.37 0.93
C CYS A 248 -15.85 -2.48 -0.30
N PRO A 249 -16.30 -2.01 -1.48
CA PRO A 249 -15.44 -1.79 -2.64
C PRO A 249 -14.51 -0.59 -2.43
N MET A 250 -13.54 -0.41 -3.36
CA MET A 250 -12.61 0.71 -3.37
C MET A 250 -12.78 1.57 -4.63
N ASN A 251 -12.57 2.89 -4.51
CA ASN A 251 -12.67 3.85 -5.62
C ASN A 251 -11.32 4.38 -6.13
N GLY A 252 -10.24 4.21 -5.37
CA GLY A 252 -8.97 4.93 -5.56
C GLY A 252 -7.97 4.29 -6.51
N ALA A 253 -6.77 4.82 -6.47
CA ALA A 253 -5.63 4.30 -7.20
C ALA A 253 -5.15 2.95 -6.63
N PHE A 254 -4.26 2.34 -7.38
CA PHE A 254 -3.47 1.26 -6.85
C PHE A 254 -2.13 1.82 -6.36
N ARG A 255 -1.92 1.82 -5.04
CA ARG A 255 -0.72 2.37 -4.37
C ARG A 255 -0.38 3.80 -4.82
N HIS A 256 0.76 4.02 -5.44
CA HIS A 256 1.32 5.35 -5.72
C HIS A 256 0.96 5.91 -7.11
N GLU A 257 -0.07 5.42 -7.76
CA GLU A 257 -0.51 5.96 -9.05
C GLU A 257 -1.30 7.28 -8.84
N PRO A 258 -1.12 8.26 -9.73
CA PRO A 258 -1.80 9.55 -9.61
C PRO A 258 -3.24 9.55 -10.16
N LEU A 259 -3.74 8.41 -10.60
CA LEU A 259 -5.07 8.22 -11.15
C LEU A 259 -5.72 6.96 -10.56
N PRO A 260 -7.05 6.94 -10.35
CA PRO A 260 -7.78 5.71 -10.07
C PRO A 260 -7.57 4.65 -11.16
N VAL A 261 -7.78 3.38 -10.80
CA VAL A 261 -7.86 2.28 -11.76
C VAL A 261 -9.33 2.07 -12.11
N PHE A 262 -9.82 2.87 -13.03
CA PHE A 262 -11.26 3.06 -13.27
C PHE A 262 -12.00 1.76 -13.58
N GLY A 263 -11.49 0.92 -14.48
CA GLY A 263 -12.15 -0.32 -14.88
C GLY A 263 -12.29 -1.31 -13.72
N ASP A 264 -11.19 -1.56 -13.00
CA ASP A 264 -11.20 -2.46 -11.84
C ASP A 264 -12.10 -1.91 -10.73
N ARG A 265 -12.07 -0.58 -10.48
CA ARG A 265 -12.88 0.03 -9.41
C ARG A 265 -14.37 -0.03 -9.72
N LEU A 266 -14.77 0.31 -10.92
CA LEU A 266 -16.18 0.24 -11.34
C LEU A 266 -16.68 -1.22 -11.37
N GLY A 267 -15.87 -2.16 -11.86
CA GLY A 267 -16.18 -3.58 -11.83
C GLY A 267 -16.30 -4.13 -10.40
N ASN A 268 -15.42 -3.69 -9.50
CA ASN A 268 -15.45 -4.04 -8.08
C ASN A 268 -16.70 -3.49 -7.38
N ILE A 269 -17.01 -2.20 -7.57
CA ILE A 269 -18.20 -1.56 -6.99
C ILE A 269 -19.47 -2.25 -7.48
N ARG A 270 -19.56 -2.56 -8.77
CA ARG A 270 -20.71 -3.28 -9.34
C ARG A 270 -20.85 -4.69 -8.76
N SER A 271 -19.75 -5.42 -8.63
CA SER A 271 -19.76 -6.76 -8.00
C SER A 271 -20.27 -6.71 -6.56
N TRP A 272 -19.82 -5.72 -5.79
CA TRP A 272 -20.30 -5.51 -4.43
C TRP A 272 -21.76 -5.08 -4.38
N TRP A 273 -22.18 -4.19 -5.28
CA TRP A 273 -23.59 -3.77 -5.36
C TRP A 273 -24.51 -4.95 -5.56
N GLN A 274 -24.22 -5.80 -6.56
CA GLN A 274 -24.97 -7.02 -6.84
C GLN A 274 -25.01 -7.97 -5.65
N ARG A 275 -23.85 -8.20 -5.01
CA ARG A 275 -23.76 -9.03 -3.82
C ARG A 275 -24.59 -8.46 -2.66
N CYS A 276 -24.43 -7.19 -2.36
CA CYS A 276 -25.16 -6.54 -1.28
C CYS A 276 -26.68 -6.65 -1.46
N GLN A 277 -27.16 -6.52 -2.69
CA GLN A 277 -28.57 -6.76 -3.01
C GLN A 277 -28.97 -8.22 -2.77
N ALA A 278 -28.18 -9.16 -3.27
CA ALA A 278 -28.46 -10.59 -3.17
C ALA A 278 -28.52 -11.10 -1.71
N VAL A 279 -27.61 -10.63 -0.85
CA VAL A 279 -27.58 -11.03 0.56
C VAL A 279 -28.42 -10.14 1.46
N LYS A 280 -29.04 -9.08 0.93
CA LYS A 280 -29.76 -8.04 1.67
C LYS A 280 -28.87 -7.40 2.75
N ALA A 281 -27.69 -6.93 2.32
CA ALA A 281 -26.75 -6.22 3.19
C ALA A 281 -27.37 -4.92 3.73
N ASP A 282 -26.91 -4.49 4.89
CA ASP A 282 -27.34 -3.24 5.52
C ASP A 282 -26.82 -2.02 4.77
N GLY A 283 -25.61 -2.12 4.16
CA GLY A 283 -25.04 -1.02 3.38
C GLY A 283 -23.98 -1.42 2.37
N LEU A 284 -23.66 -0.45 1.53
CA LEU A 284 -22.49 -0.43 0.64
C LEU A 284 -21.65 0.80 0.98
N LEU A 285 -20.39 0.60 1.36
CA LEU A 285 -19.43 1.65 1.64
C LEU A 285 -18.33 1.67 0.56
N VAL A 286 -18.36 2.65 -0.33
CA VAL A 286 -17.28 2.88 -1.29
C VAL A 286 -16.09 3.46 -0.54
N THR A 287 -15.08 2.63 -0.30
CA THR A 287 -13.89 3.01 0.45
C THR A 287 -12.89 3.75 -0.42
N SER A 288 -12.12 4.60 0.20
CA SER A 288 -11.08 5.42 -0.41
C SER A 288 -9.80 5.27 0.41
N TRP A 289 -8.73 4.86 -0.25
CA TRP A 289 -7.41 4.69 0.38
C TRP A 289 -6.40 5.46 -0.45
N GLU A 290 -6.33 6.76 -0.20
CA GLU A 290 -5.52 7.66 -0.98
C GLU A 290 -4.03 7.41 -0.71
N SER A 291 -3.30 7.25 -1.80
CA SER A 291 -1.89 7.53 -1.74
C SER A 291 -1.67 9.03 -1.91
N SER A 292 -0.66 9.57 -1.27
CA SER A 292 -0.30 11.00 -1.38
C SER A 292 -0.06 11.51 -2.82
N ARG A 293 -0.06 10.64 -3.81
CA ARG A 293 0.04 11.00 -5.24
C ARG A 293 -1.30 11.05 -5.95
N LEU A 294 -2.34 10.49 -5.35
CA LEU A 294 -3.68 10.48 -5.93
C LEU A 294 -4.37 11.82 -5.68
N ALA A 295 -5.01 12.36 -6.70
CA ALA A 295 -5.90 13.49 -6.53
C ALA A 295 -7.30 13.00 -6.14
N LEU A 296 -7.79 13.35 -4.96
CA LEU A 296 -9.15 13.04 -4.52
C LEU A 296 -10.19 13.54 -5.56
N GLU A 297 -9.90 14.66 -6.20
CA GLU A 297 -10.76 15.24 -7.23
C GLU A 297 -11.03 14.27 -8.40
N THR A 298 -10.06 13.44 -8.81
CA THR A 298 -10.25 12.43 -9.86
C THR A 298 -10.96 11.17 -9.34
N THR A 299 -10.76 10.83 -8.07
CA THR A 299 -11.45 9.71 -7.40
C THR A 299 -12.95 9.93 -7.32
N THR A 300 -13.39 11.17 -7.11
CA THR A 300 -14.83 11.52 -7.06
C THR A 300 -15.60 11.18 -8.34
N VAL A 301 -14.90 10.95 -9.45
CA VAL A 301 -15.53 10.47 -10.70
C VAL A 301 -15.99 9.02 -10.57
N VAL A 302 -15.25 8.20 -9.84
CA VAL A 302 -15.64 6.81 -9.57
C VAL A 302 -16.89 6.78 -8.69
N ASP A 303 -16.94 7.62 -7.64
CA ASP A 303 -18.12 7.74 -6.77
C ASP A 303 -19.35 8.26 -7.54
N ALA A 304 -19.15 9.26 -8.38
CA ALA A 304 -20.20 9.76 -9.27
C ALA A 304 -20.67 8.72 -10.29
N ALA A 305 -19.79 7.85 -10.76
CA ALA A 305 -20.15 6.74 -11.65
C ALA A 305 -20.89 5.63 -10.89
N ALA A 306 -20.45 5.30 -9.67
CA ALA A 306 -21.14 4.34 -8.81
C ALA A 306 -22.61 4.73 -8.56
N ALA A 307 -22.90 6.02 -8.48
CA ALA A 307 -24.25 6.53 -8.31
C ALA A 307 -25.22 6.09 -9.43
N SER A 308 -24.72 5.75 -10.62
CA SER A 308 -25.56 5.20 -11.69
C SER A 308 -26.22 3.87 -11.30
N LEU A 309 -25.59 3.08 -10.42
CA LEU A 309 -26.14 1.79 -10.01
C LEU A 309 -27.45 1.87 -9.22
N TRP A 310 -27.75 3.02 -8.63
CA TRP A 310 -28.97 3.23 -7.85
C TRP A 310 -29.84 4.40 -8.34
N LEU A 311 -29.32 5.26 -9.23
CA LEU A 311 -30.08 6.39 -9.78
C LEU A 311 -30.62 6.13 -11.19
N GLU A 312 -30.02 5.19 -11.92
CA GLU A 312 -30.36 4.93 -13.34
C GLU A 312 -30.78 3.46 -13.53
N ALA A 313 -31.49 3.19 -14.59
CA ALA A 313 -31.71 1.81 -15.02
C ALA A 313 -30.38 1.18 -15.46
N GLU A 314 -30.31 -0.13 -15.34
CA GLU A 314 -29.10 -0.98 -15.49
C GLU A 314 -28.08 -0.49 -16.54
N VAL A 315 -26.88 -0.15 -16.08
CA VAL A 315 -25.77 0.26 -16.95
C VAL A 315 -24.67 -0.79 -16.86
N ASP A 316 -24.59 -1.65 -17.86
CA ASP A 316 -23.66 -2.81 -17.86
C ASP A 316 -22.27 -2.49 -18.42
N ASP A 317 -22.11 -1.45 -19.21
CA ASP A 317 -20.85 -1.09 -19.85
C ASP A 317 -19.98 -0.16 -18.97
N ALA A 318 -18.76 -0.57 -18.69
CA ALA A 318 -17.79 0.22 -17.91
C ALA A 318 -17.52 1.62 -18.53
N THR A 319 -17.54 1.72 -19.87
CA THR A 319 -17.38 3.01 -20.57
C THR A 319 -18.57 3.92 -20.30
N ALA A 320 -19.78 3.38 -20.33
CA ALA A 320 -20.99 4.14 -20.06
C ALA A 320 -21.05 4.61 -18.61
N LEU A 321 -20.72 3.74 -17.64
CA LEU A 321 -20.62 4.08 -16.23
C LEU A 321 -19.61 5.21 -16.01
N LEU A 322 -18.38 5.06 -16.51
CA LEU A 322 -17.33 6.07 -16.35
C LEU A 322 -17.71 7.38 -17.04
N ALA A 323 -18.33 7.33 -18.23
CA ALA A 323 -18.80 8.52 -18.94
C ALA A 323 -19.93 9.24 -18.16
N ALA A 324 -20.81 8.50 -17.49
CA ALA A 324 -21.83 9.06 -16.61
C ALA A 324 -21.18 9.76 -15.41
N GLY A 325 -20.20 9.13 -14.74
CA GLY A 325 -19.44 9.74 -13.65
C GLY A 325 -18.72 11.02 -14.08
N LEU A 326 -18.05 10.99 -15.24
CA LEU A 326 -17.42 12.18 -15.81
C LEU A 326 -18.42 13.31 -16.08
N ARG A 327 -19.61 13.01 -16.65
CA ARG A 327 -20.65 14.02 -16.88
C ARG A 327 -21.16 14.65 -15.60
N ARG A 328 -21.41 13.83 -14.57
CA ARG A 328 -21.86 14.33 -13.27
C ARG A 328 -20.83 15.19 -12.58
N ARG A 329 -19.55 14.82 -12.66
CA ARG A 329 -18.46 15.50 -11.94
C ARG A 329 -17.84 16.65 -12.74
N PHE A 330 -17.63 16.45 -14.04
CA PHE A 330 -17.00 17.39 -14.97
C PHE A 330 -17.76 17.44 -16.30
N PRO A 331 -18.85 18.19 -16.40
CA PRO A 331 -19.67 18.23 -17.60
C PRO A 331 -18.84 18.59 -18.86
N SER A 332 -18.86 17.71 -19.85
CA SER A 332 -18.15 17.88 -21.13
C SER A 332 -18.81 17.05 -22.23
N LYS A 333 -18.75 17.53 -23.48
CA LYS A 333 -19.19 16.79 -24.65
C LYS A 333 -18.26 15.61 -25.00
N HIS A 334 -17.08 15.52 -24.39
CA HIS A 334 -16.06 14.51 -24.69
C HIS A 334 -16.04 13.33 -23.72
N THR A 335 -16.96 13.26 -22.76
CA THR A 335 -16.92 12.30 -21.64
C THR A 335 -16.80 10.84 -22.09
N ARG A 336 -17.47 10.41 -23.15
CA ARG A 336 -17.38 9.02 -23.65
C ARG A 336 -15.99 8.70 -24.22
N THR A 337 -15.39 9.63 -24.94
CA THR A 337 -14.00 9.50 -25.45
C THR A 337 -13.01 9.49 -24.30
N GLN A 338 -13.15 10.39 -23.32
CA GLN A 338 -12.34 10.45 -22.13
C GLN A 338 -12.43 9.15 -21.33
N ALA A 339 -13.64 8.61 -21.13
CA ALA A 339 -13.85 7.32 -20.44
C ALA A 339 -13.09 6.17 -21.12
N ARG A 340 -13.18 6.04 -22.44
CA ARG A 340 -12.43 5.01 -23.20
C ARG A 340 -10.92 5.15 -23.02
N LEU A 341 -10.40 6.37 -23.03
CA LEU A 341 -8.98 6.63 -22.87
C LEU A 341 -8.50 6.32 -21.45
N LEU A 342 -9.30 6.64 -20.42
CA LEU A 342 -8.98 6.31 -19.03
C LEU A 342 -9.00 4.80 -18.78
N LEU A 343 -9.99 4.08 -19.29
CA LEU A 343 -10.03 2.62 -19.22
C LEU A 343 -8.84 1.98 -19.95
N ALA A 344 -8.46 2.51 -21.11
CA ALA A 344 -7.25 2.05 -21.81
C ALA A 344 -5.95 2.38 -21.05
N ALA A 345 -5.95 3.40 -20.20
CA ALA A 345 -4.82 3.71 -19.32
C ALA A 345 -4.64 2.68 -18.19
N ASP A 346 -5.73 2.10 -17.69
CA ASP A 346 -5.70 1.09 -16.64
C ASP A 346 -4.86 -0.13 -17.02
N GLU A 347 -5.05 -0.66 -18.23
CA GLU A 347 -4.30 -1.82 -18.73
C GLU A 347 -2.80 -1.56 -18.73
N ARG A 348 -2.39 -0.33 -19.04
CA ARG A 348 -0.99 0.08 -19.07
C ARG A 348 -0.40 0.29 -17.69
N ALA A 349 -1.18 0.85 -16.77
CA ALA A 349 -0.78 0.97 -15.39
C ALA A 349 -0.52 -0.41 -14.77
N PHE A 350 -1.34 -1.41 -15.10
CA PHE A 350 -1.19 -2.78 -14.60
C PHE A 350 -0.12 -3.61 -15.31
N ALA A 351 0.25 -3.31 -16.55
CA ALA A 351 1.34 -4.00 -17.22
C ALA A 351 2.68 -3.91 -16.44
N GLY A 352 2.81 -2.90 -15.60
CA GLY A 352 3.95 -2.69 -14.73
C GLY A 352 3.70 -3.07 -13.26
N TYR A 353 2.83 -4.00 -12.95
CA TYR A 353 2.45 -4.34 -11.58
C TYR A 353 3.62 -4.56 -10.62
N ALA A 354 4.67 -5.28 -11.03
CA ALA A 354 5.89 -5.43 -10.24
C ALA A 354 6.57 -4.10 -9.90
N ARG A 355 6.37 -3.07 -10.71
CA ARG A 355 6.88 -1.72 -10.51
C ARG A 355 6.22 -0.99 -9.34
N TRP A 356 5.00 -1.36 -8.97
CA TRP A 356 4.24 -0.66 -7.94
C TRP A 356 4.62 -1.07 -6.52
N GLN A 357 5.24 -2.22 -6.39
CA GLN A 357 5.71 -2.73 -5.10
C GLN A 357 7.02 -2.07 -4.66
N ILE A 358 7.75 -1.45 -5.61
CA ILE A 358 9.06 -0.85 -5.36
C ILE A 358 8.90 0.67 -5.35
N ASN A 359 9.11 1.31 -4.20
CA ASN A 359 9.09 2.76 -4.07
C ASN A 359 10.28 3.41 -4.79
N ASP A 360 11.43 2.74 -4.82
CA ASP A 360 12.62 3.18 -5.55
C ASP A 360 12.67 2.52 -6.93
N ARG A 361 12.31 3.31 -7.95
CA ARG A 361 12.26 2.87 -9.35
C ARG A 361 13.58 3.01 -10.10
N TRP A 362 14.60 3.42 -9.42
CA TRP A 362 15.94 3.58 -10.00
C TRP A 362 16.69 2.25 -10.07
N ASP A 363 16.00 1.14 -9.91
CA ASP A 363 16.54 -0.16 -10.20
C ASP A 363 16.87 -0.26 -11.70
N VAL A 364 18.01 0.29 -12.05
CA VAL A 364 18.60 0.32 -13.38
C VAL A 364 18.90 -1.11 -13.86
N PHE A 365 18.76 -2.11 -12.99
CA PHE A 365 19.36 -3.43 -13.14
C PHE A 365 18.39 -4.58 -13.28
N ALA A 366 17.12 -4.33 -13.12
CA ALA A 366 16.11 -5.34 -13.39
C ALA A 366 16.07 -5.78 -14.88
N GLY A 367 17.23 -5.75 -15.56
CA GLY A 367 17.37 -6.10 -16.95
C GLY A 367 16.71 -5.11 -17.92
N ASN A 368 16.96 -5.23 -19.19
CA ASN A 368 16.28 -4.48 -20.26
C ASN A 368 14.95 -5.11 -20.67
N GLU A 369 14.45 -6.06 -19.89
CA GLU A 369 13.15 -6.69 -20.10
C GLU A 369 12.03 -5.64 -20.03
N GLY A 370 11.21 -5.59 -21.04
CA GLY A 370 10.04 -4.73 -21.07
C GLY A 370 10.25 -3.30 -21.56
N LEU A 371 11.45 -2.85 -21.98
CA LEU A 371 11.64 -1.47 -22.47
C LEU A 371 10.61 -1.09 -23.54
N LYS A 372 10.25 -2.00 -24.45
CA LYS A 372 9.23 -1.76 -25.48
C LYS A 372 7.87 -1.43 -24.86
N SER A 373 7.49 -2.11 -23.79
CA SER A 373 6.26 -1.86 -23.06
C SER A 373 6.28 -0.47 -22.41
N TYR A 374 7.38 -0.08 -21.78
CA TYR A 374 7.54 1.24 -21.15
C TYR A 374 7.48 2.39 -22.18
N VAL A 375 8.14 2.23 -23.33
CA VAL A 375 8.07 3.22 -24.42
C VAL A 375 6.65 3.30 -24.99
N THR A 376 5.94 2.18 -25.10
CA THR A 376 4.55 2.17 -25.56
C THR A 376 3.64 2.92 -24.58
N GLU A 377 3.86 2.72 -23.29
CA GLU A 377 3.15 3.40 -22.22
C GLU A 377 3.41 4.92 -22.25
N GLU A 378 4.68 5.34 -22.33
CA GLU A 378 5.05 6.76 -22.44
C GLU A 378 4.37 7.42 -23.63
N ARG A 379 4.45 6.81 -24.81
CA ARG A 379 3.81 7.32 -26.04
C ARG A 379 2.29 7.43 -25.90
N PHE A 380 1.68 6.48 -25.20
CA PHE A 380 0.26 6.52 -24.94
C PHE A 380 -0.11 7.73 -24.08
N PHE A 381 0.56 7.93 -22.93
CA PHE A 381 0.27 9.06 -22.04
C PHE A 381 0.60 10.41 -22.69
N ALA A 382 1.68 10.50 -23.46
CA ALA A 382 2.00 11.70 -24.24
C ALA A 382 0.88 12.06 -25.23
N ARG A 383 0.31 11.06 -25.92
CA ARG A 383 -0.77 11.27 -26.89
C ARG A 383 -2.08 11.66 -26.22
N ILE A 384 -2.51 10.96 -25.16
CA ILE A 384 -3.80 11.26 -24.52
C ILE A 384 -3.79 12.62 -23.82
N LEU A 385 -2.63 13.08 -23.33
CA LEU A 385 -2.50 14.40 -22.71
C LEU A 385 -2.76 15.55 -23.66
N LEU A 386 -2.63 15.35 -24.98
CA LEU A 386 -2.98 16.34 -26.00
C LEU A 386 -4.50 16.53 -26.16
N GLY A 387 -5.31 15.66 -25.58
CA GLY A 387 -6.75 15.75 -25.60
C GLY A 387 -7.31 16.84 -24.69
N SER A 388 -8.59 17.13 -24.84
CA SER A 388 -9.31 18.05 -23.95
C SER A 388 -9.66 17.35 -22.65
N TRP A 389 -9.07 17.78 -21.54
CA TRP A 389 -9.26 17.22 -20.19
C TRP A 389 -9.71 18.27 -19.19
N PRO A 390 -10.53 17.91 -18.19
CA PRO A 390 -10.69 18.75 -17.00
C PRO A 390 -9.33 18.99 -16.33
N LYS A 391 -9.14 20.16 -15.73
CA LYS A 391 -7.85 20.55 -15.13
C LYS A 391 -7.30 19.51 -14.13
N ALA A 392 -8.19 18.84 -13.36
CA ALA A 392 -7.84 17.76 -12.45
C ALA A 392 -7.15 16.59 -13.18
N PHE A 393 -7.73 16.14 -14.29
CA PHE A 393 -7.18 15.05 -15.08
C PHE A 393 -5.92 15.47 -15.83
N ALA A 394 -5.88 16.69 -16.38
CA ALA A 394 -4.70 17.19 -17.07
C ALA A 394 -3.46 17.18 -16.16
N ALA A 395 -3.58 17.63 -14.91
CA ALA A 395 -2.48 17.60 -13.94
C ALA A 395 -2.05 16.16 -13.59
N SER A 396 -3.00 15.27 -13.30
CA SER A 396 -2.71 13.87 -12.98
C SER A 396 -2.11 13.09 -14.15
N LEU A 397 -2.60 13.33 -15.37
CA LEU A 397 -2.05 12.73 -16.60
C LEU A 397 -0.64 13.24 -16.90
N ALA A 398 -0.38 14.53 -16.69
CA ALA A 398 0.96 15.10 -16.86
C ALA A 398 1.95 14.48 -15.86
N PHE A 399 1.54 14.30 -14.59
CA PHE A 399 2.37 13.63 -13.60
C PHE A 399 2.58 12.15 -13.96
N ARG A 400 1.54 11.47 -14.44
CA ARG A 400 1.64 10.08 -14.90
C ARG A 400 2.59 9.93 -16.10
N LEU A 401 2.57 10.89 -17.02
CA LEU A 401 3.53 10.94 -18.14
C LEU A 401 4.97 11.08 -17.64
N TYR A 402 5.20 11.94 -16.64
CA TYR A 402 6.53 12.04 -16.02
C TYR A 402 6.98 10.68 -15.45
N LEU A 403 6.13 9.96 -14.72
CA LEU A 403 6.47 8.65 -14.19
C LEU A 403 6.81 7.64 -15.30
N ALA A 404 6.08 7.66 -16.41
CA ALA A 404 6.38 6.83 -17.57
C ALA A 404 7.74 7.19 -18.21
N ARG A 405 8.05 8.48 -18.35
CA ARG A 405 9.34 8.97 -18.87
C ARG A 405 10.51 8.63 -17.96
N ARG A 406 10.31 8.71 -16.65
CA ARG A 406 11.30 8.25 -15.67
C ARG A 406 11.62 6.78 -15.87
N ASP A 407 10.59 5.94 -15.96
CA ASP A 407 10.76 4.51 -16.14
C ASP A 407 11.49 4.18 -17.47
N VAL A 408 11.15 4.87 -18.55
CA VAL A 408 11.86 4.76 -19.84
C VAL A 408 13.32 5.19 -19.71
N PHE A 409 13.59 6.30 -19.03
CA PHE A 409 14.94 6.78 -18.80
C PHE A 409 15.78 5.75 -18.04
N VAL A 410 15.27 5.24 -16.92
CA VAL A 410 15.96 4.26 -16.10
C VAL A 410 16.26 2.96 -16.87
N ARG A 411 15.29 2.47 -17.66
CA ARG A 411 15.50 1.26 -18.48
C ARG A 411 16.50 1.48 -19.63
N ASN A 412 16.50 2.66 -20.22
CA ASN A 412 17.52 3.02 -21.21
C ASN A 412 18.92 3.11 -20.57
N ALA A 413 19.04 3.67 -19.37
CA ALA A 413 20.29 3.72 -18.64
C ALA A 413 20.83 2.29 -18.36
N ALA A 414 19.96 1.39 -17.88
CA ALA A 414 20.29 -0.02 -17.67
C ALA A 414 20.81 -0.69 -18.96
N ARG A 415 20.10 -0.49 -20.06
CA ARG A 415 20.51 -1.03 -21.37
C ARG A 415 21.88 -0.51 -21.80
N GLN A 416 22.17 0.75 -21.55
CA GLN A 416 23.47 1.36 -21.86
C GLN A 416 24.57 0.71 -21.02
N VAL A 417 24.38 0.60 -19.71
CA VAL A 417 25.34 -0.03 -18.81
C VAL A 417 25.66 -1.47 -19.26
N PHE A 418 24.65 -2.23 -19.61
CA PHE A 418 24.83 -3.59 -20.13
C PHE A 418 25.65 -3.62 -21.45
N LYS A 419 25.38 -2.66 -22.33
CA LYS A 419 26.15 -2.51 -23.57
C LYS A 419 27.62 -2.20 -23.28
N TRP A 420 27.92 -1.29 -22.37
CA TRP A 420 29.29 -0.91 -22.03
C TRP A 420 30.07 -2.08 -21.42
N ARG A 421 29.44 -2.87 -20.56
CA ARG A 421 30.05 -4.11 -20.05
C ARG A 421 30.57 -4.98 -21.17
N ARG A 422 29.77 -5.21 -22.16
CA ARG A 422 30.16 -6.04 -23.31
C ARG A 422 31.31 -5.42 -24.12
N LEU A 423 31.35 -4.09 -24.26
CA LEU A 423 32.43 -3.40 -24.95
C LEU A 423 33.73 -3.47 -24.15
N LEU A 424 33.68 -3.29 -22.83
CA LEU A 424 34.85 -3.38 -21.96
C LEU A 424 35.44 -4.81 -21.93
N VAL A 425 34.58 -5.82 -21.86
CA VAL A 425 35.02 -7.23 -21.97
C VAL A 425 35.73 -7.51 -23.32
N LYS A 426 35.37 -6.77 -24.39
CA LYS A 426 36.02 -6.86 -25.70
C LYS A 426 37.21 -5.91 -25.86
N ASN A 427 37.64 -5.25 -24.79
CA ASN A 427 38.69 -4.20 -24.80
C ASN A 427 38.37 -2.99 -25.72
N ASP A 428 37.09 -2.75 -26.03
CA ASP A 428 36.66 -1.57 -26.79
C ASP A 428 36.36 -0.40 -25.82
N SER A 429 37.41 0.22 -25.34
CA SER A 429 37.31 1.37 -24.42
C SER A 429 36.73 2.62 -25.11
N THR A 430 37.00 2.83 -26.40
CA THR A 430 36.50 3.97 -27.17
C THR A 430 34.99 3.93 -27.32
N GLY A 431 34.44 2.79 -27.75
CA GLY A 431 32.99 2.59 -27.84
C GLY A 431 32.28 2.71 -26.49
N ALA A 432 32.94 2.29 -25.40
CA ALA A 432 32.40 2.49 -24.04
C ALA A 432 32.34 3.97 -23.66
N VAL A 433 33.38 4.75 -23.91
CA VAL A 433 33.42 6.21 -23.61
C VAL A 433 32.36 6.98 -24.40
N ASP A 434 32.15 6.66 -25.66
CA ASP A 434 31.10 7.27 -26.48
C ASP A 434 29.70 6.93 -25.96
N GLY A 435 29.50 5.72 -25.55
CA GLY A 435 28.25 5.31 -24.89
C GLY A 435 27.98 6.07 -23.59
N ILE A 436 29.01 6.28 -22.78
CA ILE A 436 28.92 7.05 -21.52
C ILE A 436 28.57 8.51 -21.81
N ARG A 437 29.17 9.10 -22.85
CA ARG A 437 28.85 10.49 -23.26
C ARG A 437 27.39 10.65 -23.68
N LEU A 438 26.85 9.72 -24.47
CA LEU A 438 25.45 9.69 -24.86
C LEU A 438 24.51 9.55 -23.64
N ALA A 439 24.87 8.73 -22.66
CA ALA A 439 24.10 8.60 -21.44
C ALA A 439 24.14 9.89 -20.58
N ALA A 440 25.26 10.59 -20.55
CA ALA A 440 25.35 11.88 -19.87
C ALA A 440 24.42 12.93 -20.50
N GLN A 441 24.32 12.96 -21.85
CA GLN A 441 23.35 13.79 -22.56
C GLN A 441 21.91 13.40 -22.23
N SER A 442 21.61 12.10 -22.19
CA SER A 442 20.29 11.60 -21.80
C SER A 442 19.92 12.01 -20.37
N ALA A 443 20.87 11.93 -19.43
CA ALA A 443 20.69 12.39 -18.05
C ALA A 443 20.43 13.92 -17.99
N GLY A 444 21.02 14.69 -18.90
CA GLY A 444 20.75 16.12 -19.06
C GLY A 444 19.30 16.41 -19.48
N LYS A 445 18.80 15.65 -20.46
CA LYS A 445 17.41 15.75 -20.92
C LYS A 445 16.44 15.31 -19.82
N PHE A 446 16.72 14.22 -19.12
CA PHE A 446 15.85 13.74 -18.05
C PHE A 446 15.73 14.73 -16.90
N ALA A 447 16.74 15.54 -16.61
CA ALA A 447 16.62 16.63 -15.63
C ALA A 447 15.56 17.68 -15.99
N GLN A 448 15.26 17.88 -17.28
CA GLN A 448 14.16 18.75 -17.70
C GLN A 448 12.81 18.08 -17.45
N GLU A 449 12.72 16.79 -17.74
CA GLU A 449 11.52 16.00 -17.45
C GLU A 449 11.21 15.94 -15.94
N LEU A 450 12.23 15.85 -15.10
CA LEU A 450 12.06 15.87 -13.64
C LEU A 450 11.50 17.22 -13.16
N ARG A 451 11.96 18.34 -13.72
CA ARG A 451 11.38 19.67 -13.43
C ARG A 451 9.92 19.76 -13.86
N ALA A 452 9.61 19.27 -15.07
CA ALA A 452 8.24 19.23 -15.57
C ALA A 452 7.34 18.33 -14.69
N GLY A 453 7.87 17.17 -14.24
CA GLY A 453 7.21 16.27 -13.31
C GLY A 453 6.89 16.93 -11.97
N ARG A 454 7.83 17.70 -11.41
CA ARG A 454 7.60 18.46 -10.17
C ARG A 454 6.51 19.51 -10.36
N THR A 455 6.52 20.24 -11.48
CA THR A 455 5.46 21.19 -11.81
C THR A 455 4.10 20.52 -11.91
N ALA A 456 4.01 19.37 -12.58
CA ALA A 456 2.75 18.61 -12.70
C ALA A 456 2.28 18.08 -11.34
N ALA A 457 3.17 17.53 -10.52
CA ALA A 457 2.85 17.03 -9.20
C ALA A 457 2.35 18.16 -8.27
N ARG A 458 3.01 19.34 -8.30
CA ARG A 458 2.55 20.53 -7.56
C ARG A 458 1.21 21.04 -8.09
N ALA A 459 1.02 21.08 -9.39
CA ALA A 459 -0.26 21.48 -9.97
C ALA A 459 -1.42 20.55 -9.55
N MET A 460 -1.15 19.27 -9.45
CA MET A 460 -2.13 18.28 -8.93
C MET A 460 -2.41 18.52 -7.44
N TRP A 461 -1.37 18.68 -6.64
CA TRP A 461 -1.47 18.91 -5.20
C TRP A 461 -2.22 20.19 -4.86
N ASN A 462 -1.80 21.31 -5.41
CA ASN A 462 -2.32 22.64 -5.09
C ASN A 462 -3.81 22.84 -5.46
N ARG A 463 -4.38 21.91 -6.22
CA ARG A 463 -5.82 21.98 -6.54
C ARG A 463 -6.70 21.78 -5.31
N THR A 464 -6.30 20.91 -4.42
CA THR A 464 -7.19 20.44 -3.34
C THR A 464 -6.54 20.46 -1.95
N ARG A 465 -5.21 20.64 -1.89
CA ARG A 465 -4.42 20.59 -0.65
C ARG A 465 -3.68 21.88 -0.40
N ASP A 466 -3.10 22.00 0.78
CA ASP A 466 -2.26 23.13 1.12
C ASP A 466 -0.99 23.15 0.23
N PRO A 467 -0.73 24.25 -0.50
CA PRO A 467 0.46 24.37 -1.31
C PRO A 467 1.77 24.34 -0.53
N GLU A 468 1.77 24.68 0.74
CA GLU A 468 2.96 24.70 1.59
C GLU A 468 3.37 23.32 2.08
N VAL A 469 2.42 22.38 2.13
CA VAL A 469 2.63 20.99 2.59
C VAL A 469 2.62 20.05 1.40
N PHE A 470 3.71 19.99 0.62
CA PHE A 470 3.77 19.15 -0.59
C PHE A 470 4.11 17.66 -0.31
N GLY A 471 4.30 17.28 0.92
CA GLY A 471 4.31 15.91 1.45
C GLY A 471 5.15 14.87 0.69
N GLN A 472 4.62 13.66 0.61
CA GLN A 472 5.31 12.49 0.05
C GLN A 472 5.59 12.60 -1.47
N ASN A 473 4.87 13.45 -2.22
CA ASN A 473 5.17 13.70 -3.62
C ASN A 473 6.52 14.40 -3.77
N ASP A 474 6.82 15.37 -2.92
CA ASP A 474 8.11 16.06 -2.94
C ASP A 474 9.24 15.12 -2.49
N ALA A 475 9.02 14.31 -1.48
CA ALA A 475 9.98 13.30 -1.03
C ALA A 475 10.33 12.30 -2.14
N MET A 476 9.35 11.83 -2.92
CA MET A 476 9.62 10.98 -4.08
C MET A 476 10.44 11.68 -5.15
N LEU A 477 10.11 12.95 -5.45
CA LEU A 477 10.84 13.73 -6.45
C LEU A 477 12.25 14.10 -5.97
N ALA A 478 12.44 14.29 -4.67
CA ALA A 478 13.77 14.46 -4.06
C ALA A 478 14.62 13.19 -4.22
N VAL A 479 14.04 12.00 -4.05
CA VAL A 479 14.73 10.74 -4.34
C VAL A 479 15.11 10.66 -5.82
N ASP A 480 14.22 11.00 -6.73
CA ASP A 480 14.51 11.01 -8.17
C ASP A 480 15.66 12.01 -8.49
N GLU A 481 15.70 13.18 -7.84
CA GLU A 481 16.80 14.15 -7.98
C GLU A 481 18.14 13.61 -7.46
N GLN A 482 18.12 13.02 -6.27
CA GLN A 482 19.31 12.41 -5.67
C GLN A 482 19.87 11.31 -6.57
N ARG A 483 19.02 10.40 -7.03
CA ARG A 483 19.42 9.29 -7.91
C ARG A 483 19.97 9.79 -9.26
N LEU A 484 19.36 10.82 -9.82
CA LEU A 484 19.88 11.43 -11.04
C LEU A 484 21.26 12.09 -10.81
N ALA A 485 21.47 12.73 -9.66
CA ALA A 485 22.76 13.31 -9.30
C ALA A 485 23.83 12.23 -9.10
N GLU A 486 23.52 11.16 -8.41
CA GLU A 486 24.39 9.98 -8.24
C GLU A 486 24.78 9.38 -9.60
N TRP A 487 23.79 9.15 -10.47
CA TRP A 487 24.00 8.66 -11.83
C TRP A 487 24.93 9.57 -12.64
N ARG A 488 24.72 10.89 -12.59
CA ARG A 488 25.59 11.86 -13.26
C ARG A 488 27.01 11.86 -12.71
N GLY A 489 27.16 11.74 -11.40
CA GLY A 489 28.46 11.61 -10.74
C GLY A 489 29.22 10.39 -11.25
N TRP A 490 28.53 9.26 -11.30
CA TRP A 490 29.10 8.04 -11.83
C TRP A 490 29.49 8.14 -13.32
N LEU A 491 28.62 8.70 -14.17
CA LEU A 491 28.93 8.89 -15.59
C LEU A 491 30.20 9.73 -15.80
N LYS A 492 30.41 10.77 -14.99
CA LYS A 492 31.63 11.58 -15.02
C LYS A 492 32.86 10.76 -14.65
N LEU A 493 32.76 9.93 -13.64
CA LEU A 493 33.85 9.07 -13.20
C LEU A 493 34.14 7.97 -14.24
N ALA A 494 33.11 7.31 -14.74
CA ALA A 494 33.21 6.28 -15.79
C ALA A 494 33.81 6.81 -17.08
N ALA A 495 33.53 8.05 -17.45
CA ALA A 495 34.13 8.68 -18.63
C ALA A 495 35.65 8.91 -18.50
N ARG A 496 36.14 9.07 -17.27
CA ARG A 496 37.58 9.31 -16.98
C ARG A 496 38.36 8.01 -16.77
N GLN A 497 37.73 7.01 -16.18
CA GLN A 497 38.38 5.75 -15.78
C GLN A 497 37.44 4.56 -15.95
N PRO A 498 37.06 4.19 -17.18
CA PRO A 498 35.98 3.23 -17.40
C PRO A 498 36.25 1.83 -16.84
N LEU A 499 37.50 1.35 -16.84
CA LEU A 499 37.84 0.02 -16.31
C LEU A 499 37.87 -0.01 -14.76
N LEU A 500 38.41 1.02 -14.13
CA LEU A 500 38.57 1.07 -12.68
C LEU A 500 37.22 1.22 -11.97
N VAL A 501 36.35 2.06 -12.49
CA VAL A 501 35.00 2.29 -11.95
C VAL A 501 34.16 1.03 -11.98
N TRP A 502 34.38 0.21 -12.99
CA TRP A 502 33.61 -0.99 -13.17
C TRP A 502 33.99 -2.13 -12.20
N GLN A 503 35.25 -2.17 -11.79
CA GLN A 503 35.77 -3.24 -10.94
C GLN A 503 35.70 -2.93 -9.43
N VAL A 504 35.68 -1.66 -9.04
CA VAL A 504 36.00 -1.26 -7.67
C VAL A 504 34.93 -0.40 -6.98
N THR A 505 34.02 0.23 -7.71
CA THR A 505 33.11 1.21 -7.11
C THR A 505 31.66 0.79 -7.23
N PRO A 506 30.96 0.52 -6.11
CA PRO A 506 29.51 0.45 -6.11
C PRO A 506 28.95 1.82 -6.48
N VAL A 507 28.08 1.85 -7.48
CA VAL A 507 27.68 3.09 -8.14
C VAL A 507 26.68 3.90 -7.33
N CYS A 508 25.86 3.22 -6.56
CA CYS A 508 24.78 3.82 -5.78
C CYS A 508 24.80 3.35 -4.32
N GLY A 509 25.97 3.16 -3.74
CA GLY A 509 26.10 2.73 -2.34
C GLY A 509 26.66 1.32 -2.18
N ALA A 510 26.43 0.73 -1.02
CA ALA A 510 26.90 -0.61 -0.70
C ALA A 510 26.15 -1.69 -1.52
N TRP A 511 26.77 -2.85 -1.71
CA TRP A 511 26.12 -4.02 -2.24
C TRP A 511 24.87 -4.37 -1.44
N GLN A 512 23.80 -4.72 -2.11
CA GLN A 512 22.53 -5.09 -1.51
C GLN A 512 22.08 -6.44 -2.02
N LEU A 513 21.80 -7.36 -1.11
CA LEU A 513 21.11 -8.60 -1.39
C LEU A 513 19.60 -8.36 -1.30
N GLN A 514 18.89 -8.55 -2.40
CA GLN A 514 17.43 -8.43 -2.46
C GLN A 514 16.82 -9.82 -2.67
N PHE A 515 15.75 -10.11 -1.96
CA PHE A 515 15.01 -11.34 -2.11
C PHE A 515 13.58 -11.23 -1.58
N MET A 516 12.72 -12.12 -2.01
CA MET A 516 11.34 -12.20 -1.55
C MET A 516 11.13 -13.48 -0.75
N VAL A 517 10.48 -13.35 0.39
CA VAL A 517 10.11 -14.48 1.25
C VAL A 517 8.60 -14.68 1.22
N HIS A 518 8.18 -15.94 1.10
CA HIS A 518 6.80 -16.36 1.13
C HIS A 518 6.58 -17.31 2.30
N ASN A 519 5.60 -17.04 3.13
CA ASN A 519 5.21 -17.91 4.24
C ASN A 519 3.88 -18.61 3.94
N PHE A 520 3.80 -19.92 4.20
CA PHE A 520 2.65 -20.76 3.85
C PHE A 520 1.98 -21.43 5.03
N ALA A 521 2.55 -21.35 6.22
CA ALA A 521 2.03 -22.06 7.39
C ALA A 521 2.19 -21.23 8.66
N PRO A 522 1.31 -21.43 9.65
CA PRO A 522 1.50 -20.86 10.98
C PRO A 522 2.77 -21.45 11.60
N ALA A 523 3.80 -20.64 11.72
CA ALA A 523 5.04 -21.04 12.38
C ALA A 523 5.83 -19.81 12.81
N VAL A 524 6.54 -19.94 13.92
CA VAL A 524 7.53 -18.93 14.30
C VAL A 524 8.79 -19.20 13.50
N GLN A 525 9.07 -18.34 12.53
CA GLN A 525 10.22 -18.47 11.65
C GLN A 525 11.02 -17.19 11.65
N ARG A 526 12.33 -17.36 11.67
CA ARG A 526 13.29 -16.28 11.51
C ARG A 526 14.09 -16.53 10.25
N VAL A 527 14.00 -15.61 9.29
CA VAL A 527 14.82 -15.63 8.09
C VAL A 527 16.01 -14.70 8.31
N VAL A 528 17.21 -15.21 8.11
CA VAL A 528 18.46 -14.46 8.30
C VAL A 528 19.33 -14.58 7.06
N VAL A 529 20.12 -13.54 6.81
CA VAL A 529 21.21 -13.57 5.83
C VAL A 529 22.50 -13.75 6.60
N GLU A 530 23.30 -14.71 6.20
CA GLU A 530 24.60 -15.00 6.78
C GLU A 530 25.70 -14.86 5.73
N GLN A 531 26.83 -14.32 6.13
CA GLN A 531 28.03 -14.13 5.34
C GLN A 531 29.14 -15.05 5.86
N GLN A 532 29.87 -15.70 4.94
CA GLN A 532 31.00 -16.53 5.33
C GLN A 532 32.23 -15.65 5.58
N GLU A 533 32.81 -15.78 6.76
CA GLU A 533 34.06 -15.14 7.15
C GLU A 533 35.29 -15.89 6.60
N ALA A 534 36.46 -15.27 6.70
CA ALA A 534 37.71 -15.84 6.17
C ALA A 534 38.10 -17.19 6.81
N ASP A 535 37.69 -17.43 8.06
CA ASP A 535 37.91 -18.69 8.78
C ASP A 535 36.90 -19.78 8.42
N GLY A 536 36.01 -19.52 7.46
CA GLY A 536 34.95 -20.42 7.05
C GLY A 536 33.69 -20.42 7.93
N SER A 537 33.71 -19.71 9.06
CA SER A 537 32.52 -19.53 9.91
C SER A 537 31.46 -18.66 9.24
N TRP A 538 30.22 -18.73 9.74
CA TRP A 538 29.10 -17.96 9.20
C TRP A 538 28.64 -16.92 10.21
N ARG A 539 28.76 -15.65 9.86
CA ARG A 539 28.27 -14.53 10.64
C ARG A 539 26.91 -14.08 10.13
N GLU A 540 25.96 -13.98 11.03
CA GLU A 540 24.67 -13.34 10.75
C GLU A 540 24.90 -11.84 10.50
N LEU A 541 24.42 -11.35 9.37
CA LEU A 541 24.44 -9.92 9.08
C LEU A 541 23.43 -9.24 9.99
N ALA A 542 23.97 -8.43 10.91
CA ALA A 542 23.25 -7.84 12.03
C ALA A 542 22.16 -6.86 11.59
N GLY A 543 21.12 -6.73 12.39
CA GLY A 543 20.22 -5.61 12.40
C GLY A 543 18.87 -5.84 11.81
N ARG A 544 18.44 -4.92 10.98
CA ARG A 544 17.05 -4.70 10.51
C ARG A 544 16.41 -5.84 9.71
N PHE A 545 17.11 -6.94 9.52
CA PHE A 545 16.77 -8.01 8.58
C PHE A 545 16.30 -9.30 9.23
N THR A 546 16.27 -9.34 10.55
CA THR A 546 15.67 -10.45 11.26
C THR A 546 14.16 -10.29 11.26
N ILE A 547 13.45 -11.24 10.66
CA ILE A 547 12.00 -11.26 10.65
C ILE A 547 11.52 -12.47 11.41
N GLU A 548 10.76 -12.20 12.45
CA GLU A 548 9.92 -13.19 13.06
C GLU A 548 8.57 -13.21 12.33
N PHE A 549 8.33 -14.23 11.55
CA PHE A 549 6.98 -14.52 11.09
C PHE A 549 6.25 -15.25 12.21
N ARG A 550 5.45 -14.54 12.94
CA ARG A 550 4.42 -15.14 13.77
C ARG A 550 3.16 -15.21 12.94
N ALA A 551 2.95 -16.34 12.33
CA ALA A 551 1.67 -16.61 11.71
C ALA A 551 0.67 -16.91 12.83
N ALA A 552 -0.07 -15.91 13.26
CA ALA A 552 -1.31 -16.14 13.95
C ALA A 552 -2.24 -16.88 12.99
N ALA A 553 -2.57 -18.13 13.31
CA ALA A 553 -3.62 -18.93 12.67
C ALA A 553 -3.70 -18.79 11.12
N ALA A 554 -2.56 -18.78 10.44
CA ALA A 554 -2.54 -18.69 9.00
C ALA A 554 -3.15 -19.93 8.39
N ARG A 555 -4.05 -19.74 7.46
CA ARG A 555 -4.55 -20.82 6.62
C ARG A 555 -3.44 -21.35 5.73
N PRO A 556 -3.52 -22.64 5.33
CA PRO A 556 -2.52 -23.28 4.44
C PRO A 556 -2.33 -22.60 3.08
N ARG A 557 -3.11 -21.57 2.75
CA ARG A 557 -3.11 -20.88 1.44
C ARG A 557 -2.83 -19.38 1.50
N SER A 558 -2.65 -18.79 2.67
CA SER A 558 -2.28 -17.37 2.75
C SER A 558 -0.79 -17.20 2.46
N ASN A 559 -0.50 -16.61 1.33
CA ASN A 559 0.85 -16.37 0.87
C ASN A 559 1.28 -14.95 1.27
N PHE A 560 1.89 -14.84 2.44
CA PHE A 560 2.50 -13.58 2.86
C PHE A 560 3.83 -13.41 2.16
N LYS A 561 3.89 -12.43 1.26
CA LYS A 561 5.11 -12.03 0.57
C LYS A 561 5.74 -10.85 1.28
N ARG A 562 7.05 -10.94 1.55
CA ARG A 562 7.86 -9.80 1.97
C ARG A 562 9.13 -9.72 1.16
N GLU A 563 9.43 -8.53 0.70
CA GLU A 563 10.69 -8.20 0.03
C GLU A 563 11.69 -7.71 1.07
N PHE A 564 12.92 -8.16 0.93
CA PHE A 564 14.05 -7.83 1.78
C PHE A 564 15.17 -7.23 0.97
N THR A 565 15.82 -6.23 1.54
CA THR A 565 17.05 -5.62 1.02
C THR A 565 18.07 -5.60 2.16
N VAL A 566 19.16 -6.35 1.99
CA VAL A 566 20.19 -6.53 3.01
C VAL A 566 21.51 -5.97 2.50
N PRO A 567 22.13 -4.97 3.14
CA PRO A 567 23.48 -4.54 2.79
C PRO A 567 24.48 -5.68 3.00
N VAL A 568 25.36 -5.85 2.02
CA VAL A 568 26.46 -6.82 2.07
C VAL A 568 27.77 -6.14 1.66
N THR A 569 28.89 -6.63 2.17
CA THR A 569 30.17 -5.91 2.01
C THR A 569 30.82 -6.12 0.63
N SER A 570 30.56 -7.26 -0.03
CA SER A 570 31.14 -7.55 -1.34
C SER A 570 30.34 -8.65 -2.06
N PRO A 571 30.26 -8.64 -3.41
CA PRO A 571 29.65 -9.72 -4.19
C PRO A 571 30.45 -11.03 -4.16
N ASP A 572 31.74 -10.96 -3.87
CA ASP A 572 32.62 -12.13 -3.82
C ASP A 572 32.49 -12.91 -2.52
N ASN A 573 31.81 -12.36 -1.54
CA ASN A 573 31.59 -13.02 -0.28
C ASN A 573 30.52 -14.10 -0.41
N ARG A 574 30.78 -15.26 0.17
CA ARG A 574 29.80 -16.34 0.23
C ARG A 574 28.65 -15.93 1.13
N LEU A 575 27.47 -15.87 0.55
CA LEU A 575 26.24 -15.50 1.21
C LEU A 575 25.30 -16.70 1.28
N ARG A 576 24.48 -16.77 2.32
CA ARG A 576 23.37 -17.70 2.38
C ARG A 576 22.17 -17.09 3.09
N ILE A 577 20.98 -17.51 2.68
CA ILE A 577 19.73 -17.25 3.37
C ILE A 577 19.42 -18.47 4.23
N ALA A 578 19.27 -18.28 5.54
CA ALA A 578 18.95 -19.34 6.48
C ALA A 578 17.60 -19.11 7.13
N VAL A 579 16.86 -20.18 7.39
CA VAL A 579 15.60 -20.16 8.14
C VAL A 579 15.83 -20.82 9.48
N ARG A 580 15.46 -20.11 10.55
CA ARG A 580 15.46 -20.61 11.92
C ARG A 580 14.03 -20.69 12.43
N GLY A 581 13.66 -21.78 13.07
CA GLY A 581 12.31 -22.03 13.58
C GLY A 581 11.60 -23.20 12.91
N THR A 582 10.31 -23.33 13.15
CA THR A 582 9.47 -24.42 12.64
C THR A 582 8.69 -23.99 11.39
N GLY A 583 8.28 -24.94 10.55
CA GLY A 583 7.50 -24.68 9.33
C GLY A 583 8.34 -24.52 8.07
N GLN A 584 7.73 -24.00 7.01
CA GLN A 584 8.37 -23.83 5.70
C GLN A 584 8.23 -22.40 5.19
N VAL A 585 9.30 -21.86 4.64
CA VAL A 585 9.26 -20.63 3.83
C VAL A 585 9.76 -20.93 2.42
N ALA A 586 9.26 -20.22 1.44
CA ALA A 586 9.86 -20.17 0.12
C ALA A 586 10.61 -18.85 -0.07
N VAL A 587 11.72 -18.92 -0.76
CA VAL A 587 12.54 -17.76 -1.14
C VAL A 587 12.57 -17.65 -2.65
N SER A 588 12.32 -16.46 -3.17
CA SER A 588 12.32 -16.20 -4.61
C SER A 588 12.96 -14.84 -4.90
N GLN A 589 13.21 -14.56 -6.17
CA GLN A 589 13.74 -13.30 -6.68
C GLN A 589 15.03 -12.86 -5.98
N VAL A 590 15.91 -13.82 -5.70
CA VAL A 590 17.20 -13.54 -5.04
C VAL A 590 18.14 -12.90 -6.04
N GLN A 591 18.56 -11.68 -5.75
CA GLN A 591 19.49 -10.91 -6.57
C GLN A 591 20.42 -10.07 -5.70
N LEU A 592 21.64 -9.88 -6.21
CA LEU A 592 22.63 -9.00 -5.64
C LEU A 592 22.76 -7.76 -6.53
N THR A 593 22.69 -6.58 -5.98
CA THR A 593 22.81 -5.31 -6.71
C THR A 593 23.74 -4.35 -6.01
N ASP A 594 24.53 -3.64 -6.77
CA ASP A 594 25.33 -2.49 -6.30
C ASP A 594 24.66 -1.15 -6.67
N GLY A 595 23.37 -1.23 -7.04
CA GLY A 595 22.66 -0.10 -7.60
C GLY A 595 22.82 0.03 -9.14
N LEU A 596 23.77 -0.64 -9.79
CA LEU A 596 23.99 -0.66 -11.24
C LEU A 596 24.09 -2.05 -11.84
N ALA A 597 24.59 -3.03 -11.12
CA ALA A 597 24.64 -4.41 -11.51
C ALA A 597 23.58 -5.23 -10.80
N VAL A 598 22.95 -6.14 -11.49
CA VAL A 598 22.12 -7.17 -10.88
C VAL A 598 22.71 -8.52 -11.22
N HIS A 599 23.14 -9.22 -10.17
CA HIS A 599 23.52 -10.61 -10.25
C HIS A 599 22.38 -11.45 -9.69
N ARG A 600 21.71 -12.21 -10.54
CA ARG A 600 20.64 -13.10 -10.09
C ARG A 600 21.23 -14.38 -9.52
N ALA A 601 20.78 -14.76 -8.35
CA ALA A 601 21.18 -16.04 -7.79
C ALA A 601 20.58 -17.19 -8.60
N GLN A 602 21.38 -18.23 -8.84
CA GLN A 602 20.87 -19.49 -9.34
C GLN A 602 19.98 -20.12 -8.28
N VAL A 603 18.69 -20.09 -8.51
CA VAL A 603 17.69 -20.67 -7.61
C VAL A 603 17.31 -22.05 -8.14
N TYR A 604 17.59 -23.10 -7.39
CA TYR A 604 17.25 -24.47 -7.76
C TYR A 604 15.74 -24.64 -7.91
N ARG A 605 15.29 -25.06 -9.09
CA ARG A 605 13.88 -25.41 -9.33
C ARG A 605 13.55 -26.69 -8.57
N ARG A 606 12.84 -26.62 -7.45
CA ARG A 606 12.03 -27.72 -6.96
C ARG A 606 10.61 -27.59 -7.51
N LYS A 607 10.07 -28.68 -8.05
CA LYS A 607 8.69 -28.80 -8.52
C LYS A 607 7.71 -28.79 -7.33
N HIS A 608 7.48 -27.67 -6.69
CA HIS A 608 6.39 -27.55 -5.71
C HIS A 608 5.66 -26.22 -5.89
N THR A 609 4.42 -26.32 -5.95
CA THR A 609 3.28 -25.49 -6.22
C THR A 609 3.10 -24.33 -5.26
N LEU A 610 3.93 -23.34 -5.37
CA LEU A 610 3.42 -21.97 -5.35
C LEU A 610 2.72 -21.84 -6.69
N GLY A 611 1.48 -21.37 -6.75
CA GLY A 611 0.74 -21.32 -7.99
C GLY A 611 1.58 -20.78 -9.17
N PRO A 612 1.18 -21.02 -10.41
CA PRO A 612 1.99 -20.85 -11.63
C PRO A 612 2.61 -19.46 -11.85
N LYS A 613 2.34 -18.49 -10.97
CA LYS A 613 2.82 -17.10 -11.02
C LYS A 613 3.99 -16.77 -10.09
N ALA A 614 4.43 -17.69 -9.23
CA ALA A 614 5.45 -17.36 -8.21
C ALA A 614 6.90 -17.32 -8.74
N GLY A 615 7.11 -17.73 -9.98
CA GLY A 615 8.45 -17.82 -10.56
C GLY A 615 9.34 -18.89 -9.88
N PRO A 616 10.62 -18.94 -10.21
CA PRO A 616 11.57 -19.86 -9.57
C PRO A 616 11.69 -19.53 -8.07
N HIS A 617 11.50 -20.55 -7.23
CA HIS A 617 11.61 -20.40 -5.77
C HIS A 617 12.25 -21.66 -5.16
N VAL A 618 12.80 -21.49 -3.97
CA VAL A 618 13.31 -22.57 -3.14
C VAL A 618 12.52 -22.59 -1.84
N GLN A 619 12.01 -23.78 -1.49
CA GLN A 619 11.45 -24.01 -0.17
C GLN A 619 12.57 -24.34 0.81
N LEU A 620 12.60 -23.60 1.92
CA LEU A 620 13.48 -23.85 3.02
C LEU A 620 12.64 -24.42 4.19
N PRO A 621 12.80 -25.70 4.55
CA PRO A 621 12.17 -26.22 5.75
C PRO A 621 12.72 -25.49 6.96
N GLY A 622 11.86 -24.95 7.78
CA GLY A 622 12.20 -24.45 9.11
C GLY A 622 12.41 -25.66 10.01
N LEU A 623 13.56 -25.78 10.60
CA LEU A 623 13.90 -26.83 11.55
C LEU A 623 14.07 -26.19 12.93
N ASP A 624 13.97 -27.00 13.98
CA ASP A 624 14.24 -26.57 15.36
C ASP A 624 15.55 -25.78 15.38
N TRP A 625 15.44 -24.49 15.62
CA TRP A 625 16.51 -23.54 15.43
C TRP A 625 17.70 -23.73 16.37
N GLN A 626 17.55 -24.52 17.43
CA GLN A 626 18.63 -24.89 18.34
C GLN A 626 19.51 -26.01 17.79
N LYS A 627 18.98 -26.86 16.89
CA LYS A 627 19.68 -28.08 16.46
C LYS A 627 19.94 -28.17 14.95
N ASN A 628 19.08 -27.61 14.10
CA ASN A 628 19.16 -27.76 12.65
C ASN A 628 18.92 -26.43 11.93
N ARG A 629 19.82 -26.10 11.00
CA ARG A 629 19.72 -24.94 10.12
C ARG A 629 19.41 -25.42 8.72
N SER A 630 18.34 -24.89 8.12
CA SER A 630 18.16 -24.96 6.69
C SER A 630 18.68 -23.67 6.06
N ALA A 631 19.60 -23.79 5.13
CA ALA A 631 20.23 -22.65 4.49
C ALA A 631 20.28 -22.85 2.97
N LEU A 632 20.08 -21.75 2.24
CA LEU A 632 20.24 -21.66 0.81
C LEU A 632 21.57 -20.95 0.52
N PRO A 633 22.63 -21.66 0.10
CA PRO A 633 23.83 -21.03 -0.42
C PRO A 633 23.48 -20.26 -1.69
N LEU A 634 23.96 -19.04 -1.79
CA LEU A 634 23.73 -18.20 -2.95
C LEU A 634 24.91 -18.30 -3.89
N ARG A 635 24.63 -18.56 -5.16
CA ARG A 635 25.58 -18.45 -6.26
C ARG A 635 25.02 -17.44 -7.25
N PHE A 636 25.82 -16.48 -7.62
CA PHE A 636 25.46 -15.44 -8.56
C PHE A 636 26.17 -15.68 -9.88
N ASP A 637 25.44 -15.48 -10.98
CA ASP A 637 26.06 -15.51 -12.32
C ASP A 637 26.97 -14.29 -12.44
N GLY A 638 28.23 -14.53 -12.79
CA GLY A 638 29.27 -13.53 -12.95
C GLY A 638 29.06 -12.57 -14.13
#